data_51bea4a0a3a62ce60c92b855a2da41c2
#
_entry.id   51bea4a0a3a62ce60c92b855a2da41c2
#
_cell.length_a   1.000
_cell.length_b   1.000
_cell.length_c   1.000
_cell.angle_alpha   90.00
_cell.angle_beta   90.00
_cell.angle_gamma   90.00
#
_symmetry.space_group_name_H-M   'P 1'
#
loop_
_entity.id
_entity.type
_entity.pdbx_description
1 polymer ?
#
loop_
_entity_poly.entity_id
_entity_poly.type
_entity_poly.pdbx_seq_one_letter_code
_entity_poly.pdbx_strand_id
1 'polypeptide(L)'
;MKKLSILMAGLAFTATTAHADEGMWTLYNLPQAVYEQMQAEGFTLPYSSLYTGDNAIKNAVVNFSGYCSGVVVSPDGLVFTNHHCGFEGIRSHSTVEHDYMLNGFYAKSFEEELPNENMFVSFMKEQRDITNHMVSLGIHEKSGKEQEAMIDSVANAMTDSIKKIDPTLHITVEPFYEGNKYYATTYQDFTDLRLVFTVPKSMGKFGGETDNWMWPRQTCDFSVFRIYADPKTNGPAAYSKDNVPYHPRHWAPVSMEGYKDGDFSMTVGYPGSTERYLSSYGIEEMRDAQNAPRAQVRGVKQAVMLRHMRASEAVRIKYDSKYAQSSNYWKNSIGMNKCIDSVGIVKMKQAYEARIQQYQDSTGYLKGKLDIKHLGKLYAGRKEVMKDLLFFNETFRRTNELTTRALDVCMRLEKEGEKKGEKMLVLSSDNADTWDAALDREVMATLLKNYAEHVDKEALPAFFNDIQTKFGGDYQKYTDYLWNKSLLMKKVNKKGELWIANKKLANDPAVIYGKQLMAIRKQIVDKLQTTMDEIETQERYLCDAKIRMEQDMPHYSDANFTMRLSYGQVGGYDLGGKPSGYYTTAESIVEKMKRGKENFEYEAEPIMQELMSAKDFGRYTDRTTGKMQLCFLTNNDITGGNSGSPMFDGKGRLIGLAFDGNWDSLSSDIWFDSKLARCIGVDVRYMVYLMDKWGHTDRLLKEMGIE
;
A
#
# COMPACT_ATOMS: atom_id res chain seq x y z
N MET A 1 -72.44 -22.89 18.24
CA MET A 1 -71.22 -22.43 18.91
C MET A 1 -70.08 -22.96 18.08
N LYS A 2 -69.63 -22.17 17.13
CA LYS A 2 -68.52 -22.51 16.18
C LYS A 2 -67.24 -21.93 16.68
N LYS A 3 -66.28 -22.78 16.92
CA LYS A 3 -64.86 -22.37 17.21
C LYS A 3 -64.21 -21.92 15.91
N LEU A 4 -63.80 -20.69 15.89
CA LEU A 4 -62.99 -20.10 14.81
C LEU A 4 -61.51 -20.27 15.18
N SER A 5 -60.81 -21.19 14.48
CA SER A 5 -59.38 -21.36 14.61
C SER A 5 -58.69 -20.38 13.63
N ILE A 6 -58.04 -19.37 14.15
CA ILE A 6 -57.21 -18.47 13.38
C ILE A 6 -55.86 -19.14 13.22
N LEU A 7 -55.53 -19.55 12.00
CA LEU A 7 -54.22 -20.02 11.60
C LEU A 7 -53.36 -18.79 11.33
N MET A 8 -52.48 -18.42 12.25
CA MET A 8 -51.39 -17.45 11.99
C MET A 8 -50.31 -18.17 11.18
N ALA A 9 -50.28 -17.93 9.88
CA ALA A 9 -49.11 -18.23 9.05
C ALA A 9 -48.05 -17.20 9.35
N GLY A 10 -47.09 -17.56 10.20
CA GLY A 10 -45.88 -16.78 10.39
C GLY A 10 -45.08 -16.83 9.09
N LEU A 11 -45.11 -15.77 8.31
CA LEU A 11 -44.07 -15.50 7.34
C LEU A 11 -42.80 -15.18 8.14
N ALA A 12 -41.93 -16.18 8.29
CA ALA A 12 -40.57 -15.94 8.62
C ALA A 12 -39.93 -15.21 7.42
N PHE A 13 -39.89 -13.90 7.49
CA PHE A 13 -38.89 -13.13 6.73
C PHE A 13 -37.55 -13.56 7.31
N THR A 14 -36.90 -14.52 6.68
CA THR A 14 -35.46 -14.64 6.73
C THR A 14 -34.96 -13.38 6.05
N ALA A 15 -34.71 -12.34 6.84
CA ALA A 15 -33.79 -11.33 6.45
C ALA A 15 -32.44 -12.06 6.27
N THR A 16 -32.13 -12.50 5.08
CA THR A 16 -30.78 -12.69 4.66
C THR A 16 -30.17 -11.30 4.76
N THR A 17 -29.55 -11.01 5.91
CA THR A 17 -28.54 -9.98 5.96
C THR A 17 -27.50 -10.45 4.96
N ALA A 18 -27.56 -9.92 3.77
CA ALA A 18 -26.46 -9.97 2.86
C ALA A 18 -25.27 -9.33 3.61
N HIS A 19 -24.47 -10.13 4.27
CA HIS A 19 -23.10 -9.79 4.59
C HIS A 19 -22.36 -9.89 3.26
N ALA A 20 -22.62 -8.91 2.40
CA ALA A 20 -21.98 -8.78 1.14
C ALA A 20 -20.51 -8.53 1.38
N ASP A 21 -19.69 -9.31 0.76
CA ASP A 21 -18.44 -8.91 0.12
C ASP A 21 -17.33 -8.40 1.04
N GLU A 22 -17.53 -8.25 2.34
CA GLU A 22 -16.50 -7.84 3.31
C GLU A 22 -15.53 -9.00 3.58
N GLY A 23 -14.26 -8.71 3.52
CA GLY A 23 -13.20 -9.61 3.96
C GLY A 23 -12.09 -9.83 2.95
N MET A 24 -10.88 -9.90 3.50
CA MET A 24 -9.66 -10.29 2.80
C MET A 24 -9.27 -11.69 3.26
N TRP A 25 -9.85 -12.68 2.61
CA TRP A 25 -9.82 -14.08 3.00
C TRP A 25 -8.50 -14.75 2.66
N THR A 26 -7.97 -15.58 3.55
CA THR A 26 -6.86 -16.49 3.21
C THR A 26 -7.36 -17.61 2.30
N LEU A 27 -6.60 -17.88 1.22
CA LEU A 27 -6.97 -18.96 0.28
C LEU A 27 -6.74 -20.36 0.89
N TYR A 28 -5.77 -20.47 1.78
CA TYR A 28 -5.37 -21.71 2.42
C TYR A 28 -6.52 -22.41 3.16
N ASN A 29 -7.35 -21.65 3.84
CA ASN A 29 -8.44 -22.14 4.67
C ASN A 29 -9.72 -21.33 4.46
N LEU A 30 -10.03 -20.99 3.21
CA LEU A 30 -11.24 -20.28 2.86
C LEU A 30 -12.48 -21.02 3.42
N PRO A 31 -13.32 -20.36 4.24
CA PRO A 31 -14.51 -21.01 4.78
C PRO A 31 -15.46 -21.50 3.67
N GLN A 32 -16.03 -22.69 3.86
CA GLN A 32 -16.94 -23.29 2.89
C GLN A 32 -18.17 -22.38 2.59
N ALA A 33 -18.69 -21.71 3.62
CA ALA A 33 -19.81 -20.77 3.48
C ALA A 33 -19.45 -19.57 2.58
N VAL A 34 -18.21 -19.09 2.64
CA VAL A 34 -17.71 -18.01 1.79
C VAL A 34 -17.62 -18.48 0.33
N TYR A 35 -17.09 -19.68 0.10
CA TYR A 35 -17.04 -20.26 -1.24
C TYR A 35 -18.43 -20.47 -1.85
N GLU A 36 -19.40 -20.96 -1.05
CA GLU A 36 -20.79 -21.13 -1.49
C GLU A 36 -21.45 -19.79 -1.85
N GLN A 37 -21.14 -18.72 -1.10
CA GLN A 37 -21.59 -17.38 -1.45
C GLN A 37 -20.94 -16.89 -2.75
N MET A 38 -19.63 -17.07 -2.94
CA MET A 38 -18.96 -16.76 -4.22
C MET A 38 -19.65 -17.47 -5.40
N GLN A 39 -20.04 -18.75 -5.22
CA GLN A 39 -20.74 -19.50 -6.27
C GLN A 39 -22.13 -18.90 -6.54
N ALA A 40 -22.86 -18.51 -5.49
CA ALA A 40 -24.17 -17.88 -5.62
C ALA A 40 -24.10 -16.54 -6.37
N GLU A 41 -22.97 -15.82 -6.26
CA GLU A 41 -22.70 -14.57 -6.95
C GLU A 41 -22.11 -14.73 -8.35
N GLY A 42 -21.75 -15.95 -8.77
CA GLY A 42 -21.32 -16.23 -10.14
C GLY A 42 -19.93 -16.84 -10.32
N PHE A 43 -19.24 -17.21 -9.24
CA PHE A 43 -18.01 -17.99 -9.34
C PHE A 43 -18.31 -19.42 -9.77
N THR A 44 -17.69 -19.88 -10.87
CA THR A 44 -18.05 -21.15 -11.51
C THR A 44 -16.98 -22.24 -11.39
N LEU A 45 -15.80 -21.91 -10.90
CA LEU A 45 -14.71 -22.87 -10.78
C LEU A 45 -14.80 -23.67 -9.48
N PRO A 46 -14.24 -24.90 -9.43
CA PRO A 46 -14.23 -25.71 -8.22
C PRO A 46 -13.33 -25.10 -7.13
N TYR A 47 -13.61 -25.42 -5.87
CA TYR A 47 -12.84 -24.94 -4.72
C TYR A 47 -11.32 -25.14 -4.87
N SER A 48 -10.90 -26.28 -5.43
CA SER A 48 -9.48 -26.60 -5.65
C SER A 48 -8.77 -25.64 -6.61
N SER A 49 -9.50 -24.94 -7.48
CA SER A 49 -8.95 -23.96 -8.40
C SER A 49 -8.45 -22.69 -7.71
N LEU A 50 -8.78 -22.47 -6.46
CA LEU A 50 -8.30 -21.32 -5.70
C LEU A 50 -6.89 -21.55 -5.15
N TYR A 51 -6.64 -22.72 -4.53
CA TYR A 51 -5.42 -22.96 -3.77
C TYR A 51 -4.69 -24.27 -4.09
N THR A 52 -5.39 -25.42 -4.13
CA THR A 52 -4.75 -26.76 -4.08
C THR A 52 -4.47 -27.37 -5.46
N GLY A 53 -5.15 -26.94 -6.51
CA GLY A 53 -4.96 -27.47 -7.87
C GLY A 53 -3.61 -27.05 -8.49
N ASP A 54 -3.09 -27.86 -9.42
CA ASP A 54 -1.89 -27.48 -10.20
C ASP A 54 -2.11 -26.17 -10.97
N ASN A 55 -3.32 -25.99 -11.49
CA ASN A 55 -3.78 -24.77 -12.17
C ASN A 55 -4.48 -23.80 -11.21
N ALA A 56 -4.14 -23.82 -9.92
CA ALA A 56 -4.78 -22.93 -8.96
C ALA A 56 -4.42 -21.47 -9.22
N ILE A 57 -5.40 -20.59 -9.07
CA ILE A 57 -5.27 -19.15 -9.28
C ILE A 57 -4.10 -18.55 -8.49
N LYS A 58 -3.86 -19.05 -7.25
CA LYS A 58 -2.71 -18.62 -6.43
C LYS A 58 -1.37 -18.75 -7.15
N ASN A 59 -1.23 -19.71 -8.08
CA ASN A 59 0.03 -19.97 -8.79
C ASN A 59 0.32 -18.95 -9.90
N ALA A 60 -0.69 -18.14 -10.28
CA ALA A 60 -0.51 -17.03 -11.21
C ALA A 60 -0.30 -15.69 -10.52
N VAL A 61 -0.57 -15.57 -9.21
CA VAL A 61 -0.50 -14.31 -8.47
C VAL A 61 0.82 -14.22 -7.71
N VAL A 62 1.48 -13.08 -7.80
CA VAL A 62 2.79 -12.86 -7.17
C VAL A 62 2.77 -11.65 -6.25
N ASN A 63 3.56 -11.73 -5.18
CA ASN A 63 4.01 -10.56 -4.45
C ASN A 63 5.04 -9.85 -5.32
N PHE A 64 4.80 -8.58 -5.62
CA PHE A 64 5.65 -7.78 -6.47
C PHE A 64 6.55 -6.88 -5.63
N SER A 65 7.80 -7.29 -5.49
CA SER A 65 8.89 -6.57 -4.80
C SER A 65 8.61 -6.19 -3.34
N GLY A 66 7.70 -6.89 -2.65
CA GLY A 66 7.41 -6.66 -1.24
C GLY A 66 6.53 -5.43 -0.93
N TYR A 67 5.89 -4.82 -1.94
CA TYR A 67 5.03 -3.64 -1.72
C TYR A 67 3.78 -3.57 -2.62
N CYS A 68 3.71 -4.40 -3.65
CA CYS A 68 2.58 -4.50 -4.58
C CYS A 68 2.25 -5.95 -4.88
N SER A 69 1.24 -6.13 -5.71
CA SER A 69 0.82 -7.41 -6.28
C SER A 69 1.07 -7.44 -7.80
N GLY A 70 1.07 -8.63 -8.38
CA GLY A 70 1.14 -8.82 -9.82
C GLY A 70 0.51 -10.14 -10.23
N VAL A 71 0.35 -10.32 -11.53
CA VAL A 71 -0.23 -11.54 -12.11
C VAL A 71 0.55 -11.99 -13.35
N VAL A 72 0.86 -13.27 -13.38
CA VAL A 72 1.46 -13.91 -14.56
C VAL A 72 0.36 -14.15 -15.60
N VAL A 73 0.57 -13.70 -16.84
CA VAL A 73 -0.46 -13.68 -17.90
C VAL A 73 -0.06 -14.45 -19.15
N SER A 74 1.10 -15.14 -19.15
CA SER A 74 1.58 -15.88 -20.30
C SER A 74 2.35 -17.13 -19.92
N PRO A 75 2.49 -18.10 -20.83
CA PRO A 75 3.33 -19.30 -20.63
C PRO A 75 4.83 -18.98 -20.50
N ASP A 76 5.26 -17.80 -20.89
CA ASP A 76 6.66 -17.35 -20.88
C ASP A 76 6.91 -16.26 -19.82
N GLY A 77 6.13 -16.28 -18.74
CA GLY A 77 6.41 -15.52 -17.51
C GLY A 77 6.18 -14.02 -17.59
N LEU A 78 5.31 -13.51 -18.49
CA LEU A 78 4.88 -12.12 -18.45
C LEU A 78 4.09 -11.83 -17.17
N VAL A 79 4.42 -10.74 -16.51
CA VAL A 79 3.77 -10.26 -15.28
C VAL A 79 3.14 -8.90 -15.54
N PHE A 80 1.84 -8.80 -15.31
CA PHE A 80 1.15 -7.51 -15.24
C PHE A 80 1.14 -7.00 -13.80
N THR A 81 1.43 -5.71 -13.64
CA THR A 81 1.28 -4.96 -12.39
C THR A 81 0.94 -3.51 -12.71
N ASN A 82 0.73 -2.66 -11.71
CA ASN A 82 0.46 -1.24 -11.97
C ASN A 82 1.72 -0.49 -12.45
N HIS A 83 1.50 0.61 -13.14
CA HIS A 83 2.57 1.56 -13.53
C HIS A 83 3.26 2.12 -12.29
N HIS A 84 2.50 2.54 -11.26
CA HIS A 84 3.09 3.06 -10.04
C HIS A 84 3.85 1.99 -9.24
N CYS A 85 3.53 0.71 -9.37
CA CYS A 85 4.32 -0.39 -8.81
C CYS A 85 5.65 -0.59 -9.55
N GLY A 86 5.66 -0.40 -10.86
CA GLY A 86 6.85 -0.47 -11.71
C GLY A 86 7.73 0.78 -11.68
N PHE A 87 7.30 1.85 -10.98
CA PHE A 87 7.90 3.18 -11.05
C PHE A 87 9.42 3.19 -10.87
N GLU A 88 9.94 2.53 -9.83
CA GLU A 88 11.38 2.51 -9.57
C GLU A 88 12.17 1.75 -10.65
N GLY A 89 11.63 0.65 -11.18
CA GLY A 89 12.22 -0.06 -12.32
C GLY A 89 12.27 0.82 -13.57
N ILE A 90 11.16 1.48 -13.91
CA ILE A 90 11.09 2.38 -15.07
C ILE A 90 12.05 3.56 -14.89
N ARG A 91 12.09 4.18 -13.70
CA ARG A 91 12.95 5.30 -13.38
C ARG A 91 14.44 4.95 -13.46
N SER A 92 14.82 3.75 -13.02
CA SER A 92 16.23 3.32 -13.03
C SER A 92 16.81 3.20 -14.44
N HIS A 93 15.96 3.01 -15.44
CA HIS A 93 16.35 2.94 -16.86
C HIS A 93 16.15 4.26 -17.61
N SER A 94 15.53 5.27 -16.98
CA SER A 94 15.29 6.57 -17.62
C SER A 94 16.56 7.44 -17.57
N THR A 95 16.95 7.98 -18.72
CA THR A 95 18.03 8.95 -18.90
C THR A 95 17.52 10.20 -19.60
N VAL A 96 18.37 11.22 -19.74
CA VAL A 96 18.00 12.43 -20.50
C VAL A 96 17.74 12.12 -21.98
N GLU A 97 18.47 11.16 -22.54
CA GLU A 97 18.33 10.73 -23.94
C GLU A 97 17.17 9.74 -24.14
N HIS A 98 16.84 8.98 -23.08
CA HIS A 98 15.82 7.93 -23.10
C HIS A 98 14.96 8.02 -21.84
N ASP A 99 14.06 8.99 -21.79
CA ASP A 99 13.14 9.15 -20.66
C ASP A 99 11.95 8.19 -20.77
N TYR A 100 12.17 6.95 -20.34
CA TYR A 100 11.12 5.91 -20.35
C TYR A 100 9.99 6.20 -19.36
N MET A 101 10.27 7.00 -18.33
CA MET A 101 9.24 7.45 -17.39
C MET A 101 8.25 8.39 -18.08
N LEU A 102 8.74 9.36 -18.82
CA LEU A 102 7.91 10.33 -19.53
C LEU A 102 7.26 9.70 -20.78
N ASN A 103 8.07 9.03 -21.61
CA ASN A 103 7.69 8.62 -22.97
C ASN A 103 7.17 7.20 -23.08
N GLY A 104 7.22 6.40 -22.00
CA GLY A 104 6.94 4.98 -22.04
C GLY A 104 8.08 4.16 -22.65
N PHE A 105 7.91 2.83 -22.64
CA PHE A 105 8.89 1.87 -23.15
C PHE A 105 8.20 0.60 -23.63
N TYR A 106 8.73 -0.01 -24.69
CA TYR A 106 8.37 -1.36 -25.09
C TYR A 106 9.57 -2.08 -25.74
N ALA A 107 9.84 -3.31 -25.28
CA ALA A 107 10.87 -4.17 -25.82
C ALA A 107 10.35 -4.92 -27.05
N LYS A 108 11.08 -4.87 -28.17
CA LYS A 108 10.71 -5.56 -29.43
C LYS A 108 11.15 -7.03 -29.45
N SER A 109 12.13 -7.36 -28.60
CA SER A 109 12.66 -8.72 -28.46
C SER A 109 13.01 -9.01 -26.99
N PHE A 110 13.37 -10.25 -26.66
CA PHE A 110 13.81 -10.63 -25.33
C PHE A 110 15.13 -9.93 -24.93
N GLU A 111 16.00 -9.65 -25.89
CA GLU A 111 17.29 -8.98 -25.66
C GLU A 111 17.13 -7.50 -25.28
N GLU A 112 16.00 -6.89 -25.67
CA GLU A 112 15.69 -5.50 -25.33
C GLU A 112 15.00 -5.36 -23.96
N GLU A 113 14.59 -6.47 -23.33
CA GLU A 113 13.96 -6.44 -22.00
C GLU A 113 14.98 -6.04 -20.93
N LEU A 114 14.64 -5.03 -20.11
CA LEU A 114 15.59 -4.33 -19.23
C LEU A 114 15.62 -4.94 -17.84
N PRO A 115 16.79 -5.46 -17.37
CA PRO A 115 16.90 -6.10 -16.05
C PRO A 115 16.83 -5.09 -14.88
N ASN A 116 16.17 -5.47 -13.80
CA ASN A 116 16.00 -4.64 -12.60
C ASN A 116 16.68 -5.28 -11.40
N GLU A 117 17.82 -4.70 -10.95
CA GLU A 117 18.69 -5.30 -9.93
C GLU A 117 18.04 -5.46 -8.54
N ASN A 118 17.11 -4.61 -8.15
CA ASN A 118 16.51 -4.58 -6.82
C ASN A 118 15.02 -4.95 -6.80
N MET A 119 14.55 -5.57 -7.88
CA MET A 119 13.16 -6.02 -7.99
C MET A 119 13.09 -7.54 -8.03
N PHE A 120 12.01 -8.07 -7.52
CA PHE A 120 11.74 -9.50 -7.49
C PHE A 120 10.26 -9.79 -7.52
N VAL A 121 9.90 -11.03 -7.77
CA VAL A 121 8.55 -11.53 -7.52
C VAL A 121 8.61 -12.77 -6.65
N SER A 122 7.67 -12.89 -5.71
CA SER A 122 7.56 -14.04 -4.82
C SER A 122 6.28 -14.83 -5.12
N PHE A 123 6.43 -16.13 -5.35
CA PHE A 123 5.30 -17.06 -5.44
C PHE A 123 5.04 -17.72 -4.09
N MET A 124 3.82 -17.62 -3.60
CA MET A 124 3.38 -18.41 -2.45
C MET A 124 3.24 -19.89 -2.83
N LYS A 125 3.99 -20.75 -2.19
CA LYS A 125 3.92 -22.21 -2.39
C LYS A 125 2.90 -22.87 -1.48
N GLU A 126 2.99 -22.56 -0.19
CA GLU A 126 2.16 -23.17 0.86
C GLU A 126 1.97 -22.19 2.02
N GLN A 127 0.83 -22.28 2.67
CA GLN A 127 0.57 -21.63 3.95
C GLN A 127 0.01 -22.67 4.92
N ARG A 128 0.40 -22.61 6.20
CA ARG A 128 -0.06 -23.53 7.24
C ARG A 128 -0.19 -22.88 8.60
N ASP A 129 -1.14 -23.33 9.39
CA ASP A 129 -1.35 -22.88 10.76
C ASP A 129 -0.29 -23.52 11.69
N ILE A 130 0.48 -22.70 12.37
CA ILE A 130 1.50 -23.08 13.37
C ILE A 130 1.19 -22.51 14.75
N THR A 131 -0.03 -22.07 14.99
CA THR A 131 -0.45 -21.42 16.24
C THR A 131 -0.09 -22.26 17.47
N ASN A 132 -0.41 -23.56 17.47
CA ASN A 132 -0.11 -24.42 18.60
C ASN A 132 1.40 -24.51 18.89
N HIS A 133 2.24 -24.48 17.87
CA HIS A 133 3.69 -24.44 18.03
C HIS A 133 4.12 -23.12 18.67
N MET A 134 3.68 -21.98 18.17
CA MET A 134 4.01 -20.67 18.72
C MET A 134 3.55 -20.52 20.16
N VAL A 135 2.33 -20.96 20.48
CA VAL A 135 1.81 -20.96 21.86
C VAL A 135 2.64 -21.86 22.78
N SER A 136 3.08 -23.03 22.31
CA SER A 136 3.95 -23.92 23.10
C SER A 136 5.33 -23.33 23.42
N LEU A 137 5.78 -22.35 22.62
CA LEU A 137 7.00 -21.59 22.86
C LEU A 137 6.79 -20.37 23.77
N GLY A 138 5.54 -20.10 24.21
CA GLY A 138 5.24 -18.99 25.10
C GLY A 138 5.13 -17.63 24.38
N ILE A 139 4.70 -17.60 23.12
CA ILE A 139 4.59 -16.37 22.32
C ILE A 139 3.68 -15.32 22.99
N HIS A 140 2.62 -15.75 23.66
CA HIS A 140 1.67 -14.86 24.35
C HIS A 140 2.20 -14.28 25.67
N GLU A 141 3.35 -14.76 26.14
CA GLU A 141 4.08 -14.23 27.31
C GLU A 141 5.12 -13.19 26.89
N LYS A 142 5.29 -12.98 25.58
CA LYS A 142 6.20 -12.00 24.99
C LYS A 142 5.43 -10.82 24.43
N SER A 143 6.11 -9.70 24.32
CA SER A 143 5.58 -8.45 23.73
C SER A 143 6.66 -7.71 22.97
N GLY A 144 6.25 -6.82 22.07
CA GLY A 144 7.14 -5.96 21.30
C GLY A 144 8.32 -6.74 20.68
N LYS A 145 9.54 -6.24 20.92
CA LYS A 145 10.77 -6.81 20.32
C LYS A 145 11.05 -8.28 20.68
N GLU A 146 10.64 -8.74 21.86
CA GLU A 146 10.84 -10.15 22.24
C GLU A 146 9.92 -11.07 21.44
N GLN A 147 8.70 -10.62 21.18
CA GLN A 147 7.76 -11.34 20.32
C GLN A 147 8.23 -11.38 18.87
N GLU A 148 8.65 -10.23 18.32
CA GLU A 148 9.24 -10.15 16.97
C GLU A 148 10.45 -11.09 16.83
N ALA A 149 11.39 -11.05 17.79
CA ALA A 149 12.58 -11.90 17.78
C ALA A 149 12.25 -13.41 17.85
N MET A 150 11.19 -13.78 18.56
CA MET A 150 10.72 -15.17 18.60
C MET A 150 10.12 -15.59 17.25
N ILE A 151 9.29 -14.74 16.63
CA ILE A 151 8.71 -14.97 15.30
C ILE A 151 9.83 -15.17 14.28
N ASP A 152 10.80 -14.26 14.24
CA ASP A 152 11.96 -14.32 13.34
C ASP A 152 12.79 -15.59 13.57
N SER A 153 13.01 -15.98 14.82
CA SER A 153 13.76 -17.19 15.17
C SER A 153 13.07 -18.46 14.64
N VAL A 154 11.75 -18.55 14.78
CA VAL A 154 10.97 -19.68 14.26
C VAL A 154 10.98 -19.69 12.73
N ALA A 155 10.75 -18.53 12.09
CA ALA A 155 10.79 -18.38 10.64
C ALA A 155 12.15 -18.79 10.05
N ASN A 156 13.25 -18.36 10.67
CA ASN A 156 14.60 -18.70 10.26
C ASN A 156 14.89 -20.20 10.43
N ALA A 157 14.52 -20.81 11.56
CA ALA A 157 14.70 -22.25 11.78
C ALA A 157 13.93 -23.11 10.77
N MET A 158 12.69 -22.68 10.43
CA MET A 158 11.88 -23.34 9.40
C MET A 158 12.49 -23.14 8.01
N THR A 159 13.00 -21.95 7.71
CA THR A 159 13.71 -21.65 6.46
C THR A 159 14.97 -22.48 6.31
N ASP A 160 15.79 -22.59 7.33
CA ASP A 160 17.00 -23.43 7.33
C ASP A 160 16.69 -24.92 7.12
N SER A 161 15.53 -25.36 7.62
CA SER A 161 15.06 -26.72 7.41
C SER A 161 14.63 -26.98 5.97
N ILE A 162 13.81 -26.07 5.37
CA ILE A 162 13.30 -26.26 4.01
C ILE A 162 14.38 -26.07 2.96
N LYS A 163 15.36 -25.20 3.19
CA LYS A 163 16.52 -25.01 2.30
C LYS A 163 17.39 -26.25 2.10
N LYS A 164 17.33 -27.21 3.00
CA LYS A 164 17.99 -28.50 2.82
C LYS A 164 17.31 -29.35 1.75
N ILE A 165 16.06 -29.09 1.45
CA ILE A 165 15.24 -29.78 0.44
C ILE A 165 15.27 -28.97 -0.87
N ASP A 166 14.99 -27.68 -0.78
CA ASP A 166 15.03 -26.73 -1.90
C ASP A 166 15.65 -25.40 -1.42
N PRO A 167 16.88 -25.08 -1.85
CA PRO A 167 17.60 -23.87 -1.40
C PRO A 167 16.97 -22.57 -1.89
N THR A 168 16.01 -22.61 -2.81
CA THR A 168 15.31 -21.44 -3.37
C THR A 168 14.10 -21.02 -2.53
N LEU A 169 13.72 -21.81 -1.52
CA LEU A 169 12.56 -21.54 -0.67
C LEU A 169 12.95 -20.80 0.60
N HIS A 170 12.04 -19.96 1.07
CA HIS A 170 12.10 -19.40 2.41
C HIS A 170 10.72 -19.39 3.06
N ILE A 171 10.69 -19.26 4.38
CA ILE A 171 9.46 -19.26 5.17
C ILE A 171 9.39 -17.98 5.99
N THR A 172 8.25 -17.34 5.95
CA THR A 172 7.87 -16.25 6.84
C THR A 172 6.83 -16.74 7.84
N VAL A 173 6.74 -16.09 8.98
CA VAL A 173 5.72 -16.37 10.01
C VAL A 173 5.05 -15.05 10.35
N GLU A 174 3.74 -14.99 10.16
CA GLU A 174 2.96 -13.78 10.43
C GLU A 174 1.88 -14.04 11.48
N PRO A 175 1.62 -13.02 12.35
CA PRO A 175 0.47 -13.03 13.23
C PRO A 175 -0.83 -12.78 12.43
N PHE A 176 -1.89 -13.45 12.83
CA PHE A 176 -3.25 -13.31 12.36
C PHE A 176 -4.18 -13.09 13.55
N TYR A 177 -5.30 -12.40 13.31
CA TYR A 177 -6.31 -12.13 14.34
C TYR A 177 -5.70 -11.50 15.59
N GLU A 178 -4.97 -10.40 15.42
CA GLU A 178 -4.25 -9.70 16.50
C GLU A 178 -3.27 -10.60 17.30
N GLY A 179 -2.62 -11.55 16.63
CA GLY A 179 -1.70 -12.49 17.27
C GLY A 179 -2.38 -13.65 18.02
N ASN A 180 -3.70 -13.87 17.83
CA ASN A 180 -4.37 -15.06 18.33
C ASN A 180 -4.08 -16.30 17.48
N LYS A 181 -3.61 -16.14 16.25
CA LYS A 181 -3.13 -17.20 15.36
C LYS A 181 -1.80 -16.81 14.72
N TYR A 182 -1.05 -17.85 14.28
CA TYR A 182 0.22 -17.67 13.57
C TYR A 182 0.27 -18.62 12.38
N TYR A 183 0.55 -18.06 11.20
CA TYR A 183 0.68 -18.87 9.99
C TYR A 183 2.09 -18.77 9.44
N ALA A 184 2.61 -19.91 8.99
CA ALA A 184 3.87 -20.00 8.27
C ALA A 184 3.57 -20.06 6.77
N THR A 185 4.19 -19.18 6.00
CA THR A 185 4.01 -19.09 4.55
C THR A 185 5.34 -19.39 3.86
N THR A 186 5.35 -20.35 2.95
CA THR A 186 6.53 -20.70 2.14
C THR A 186 6.50 -19.96 0.83
N TYR A 187 7.59 -19.26 0.51
CA TYR A 187 7.75 -18.47 -0.72
C TYR A 187 8.93 -18.96 -1.57
N GLN A 188 8.86 -18.64 -2.86
CA GLN A 188 9.96 -18.79 -3.81
C GLN A 188 10.12 -17.47 -4.56
N ASP A 189 11.32 -16.89 -4.49
CA ASP A 189 11.63 -15.57 -5.06
C ASP A 189 12.38 -15.69 -6.38
N PHE A 190 11.93 -14.98 -7.39
CA PHE A 190 12.63 -14.78 -8.66
C PHE A 190 13.17 -13.36 -8.73
N THR A 191 14.48 -13.23 -8.84
CA THR A 191 15.21 -11.94 -8.79
C THR A 191 15.69 -11.43 -10.16
N ASP A 192 15.63 -12.24 -11.22
CA ASP A 192 15.82 -11.74 -12.58
C ASP A 192 14.45 -11.33 -13.16
N LEU A 193 14.07 -10.09 -12.87
CA LEU A 193 12.83 -9.49 -13.33
C LEU A 193 13.15 -8.36 -14.30
N ARG A 194 12.61 -8.41 -15.52
CA ARG A 194 12.93 -7.45 -16.58
C ARG A 194 11.71 -6.65 -17.00
N LEU A 195 11.91 -5.32 -17.21
CA LEU A 195 10.87 -4.44 -17.75
C LEU A 195 10.67 -4.74 -19.23
N VAL A 196 9.42 -4.97 -19.63
CA VAL A 196 9.02 -5.32 -21.00
C VAL A 196 8.23 -4.19 -21.66
N PHE A 197 7.31 -3.58 -20.89
CA PHE A 197 6.41 -2.55 -21.40
C PHE A 197 5.96 -1.61 -20.29
N THR A 198 5.88 -0.33 -20.60
CA THR A 198 5.19 0.67 -19.80
C THR A 198 4.63 1.77 -20.67
N VAL A 199 3.42 2.22 -20.38
CA VAL A 199 2.81 3.38 -21.04
C VAL A 199 3.54 4.68 -20.66
N PRO A 200 3.44 5.76 -21.45
CA PRO A 200 3.87 7.09 -21.04
C PRO A 200 3.23 7.53 -19.72
N LYS A 201 3.94 8.33 -18.93
CA LYS A 201 3.44 8.85 -17.64
C LYS A 201 2.08 9.54 -17.78
N SER A 202 1.85 10.23 -18.88
CA SER A 202 0.57 10.89 -19.19
C SER A 202 -0.63 9.94 -19.22
N MET A 203 -0.41 8.64 -19.46
CA MET A 203 -1.46 7.62 -19.42
C MET A 203 -1.37 6.78 -18.15
N GLY A 204 -0.17 6.35 -17.75
CA GLY A 204 0.06 5.54 -16.56
C GLY A 204 -0.22 6.25 -15.23
N LYS A 205 -0.20 7.59 -15.25
CA LYS A 205 -0.54 8.46 -14.12
C LYS A 205 -1.48 9.61 -14.53
N PHE A 206 -2.38 9.38 -15.49
CA PHE A 206 -3.34 10.39 -15.93
C PHE A 206 -4.22 10.87 -14.78
N GLY A 207 -4.34 12.20 -14.62
CA GLY A 207 -5.06 12.83 -13.52
C GLY A 207 -4.25 12.98 -12.23
N GLY A 208 -3.04 12.42 -12.18
CA GLY A 208 -2.06 12.63 -11.12
C GLY A 208 -2.62 12.59 -9.71
N GLU A 209 -2.26 13.61 -8.91
CA GLU A 209 -2.78 13.76 -7.55
C GLU A 209 -4.20 14.36 -7.51
N THR A 210 -4.65 15.04 -8.58
CA THR A 210 -6.02 15.57 -8.65
C THR A 210 -7.05 14.45 -8.55
N ASP A 211 -6.86 13.38 -9.31
CA ASP A 211 -7.79 12.24 -9.37
C ASP A 211 -7.46 11.11 -8.36
N ASN A 212 -6.37 11.18 -7.61
CA ASN A 212 -5.99 10.16 -6.62
C ASN A 212 -7.06 9.99 -5.54
N TRP A 213 -7.50 8.75 -5.27
CA TRP A 213 -8.64 8.39 -4.43
C TRP A 213 -10.01 8.90 -4.93
N MET A 214 -10.11 9.27 -6.19
CA MET A 214 -11.34 9.84 -6.74
C MET A 214 -11.93 8.94 -7.83
N TRP A 215 -13.24 9.04 -7.99
CA TRP A 215 -13.97 8.50 -9.13
C TRP A 215 -14.75 9.63 -9.80
N PRO A 216 -14.83 9.71 -11.13
CA PRO A 216 -14.36 8.72 -12.14
C PRO A 216 -12.88 8.85 -12.50
N ARG A 217 -12.24 7.70 -12.81
CA ARG A 217 -10.83 7.54 -13.21
C ARG A 217 -10.70 7.15 -14.68
N GLN A 218 -9.59 7.55 -15.32
CA GLN A 218 -9.28 7.20 -16.70
C GLN A 218 -7.80 6.78 -16.87
N THR A 219 -7.10 6.62 -15.78
CA THR A 219 -5.69 6.22 -15.72
C THR A 219 -5.50 4.82 -16.30
N CYS A 220 -4.49 4.64 -17.17
CA CYS A 220 -4.03 3.32 -17.62
C CYS A 220 -2.87 2.85 -16.74
N ASP A 221 -3.15 2.61 -15.46
CA ASP A 221 -2.14 2.30 -14.45
C ASP A 221 -1.67 0.85 -14.56
N PHE A 222 -0.83 0.56 -15.57
CA PHE A 222 -0.21 -0.75 -15.71
C PHE A 222 1.20 -0.67 -16.29
N SER A 223 1.99 -1.71 -16.00
CA SER A 223 3.30 -2.00 -16.59
C SER A 223 3.48 -3.51 -16.70
N VAL A 224 4.35 -3.93 -17.59
CA VAL A 224 4.62 -5.33 -17.88
C VAL A 224 6.09 -5.65 -17.61
N PHE A 225 6.28 -6.70 -16.83
CA PHE A 225 7.60 -7.28 -16.57
C PHE A 225 7.63 -8.73 -17.04
N ARG A 226 8.82 -9.33 -17.12
CA ARG A 226 9.00 -10.75 -17.37
C ARG A 226 9.92 -11.35 -16.32
N ILE A 227 9.53 -12.51 -15.83
CA ILE A 227 10.37 -13.35 -14.98
C ILE A 227 11.32 -14.14 -15.85
N TYR A 228 12.60 -14.15 -15.48
CA TYR A 228 13.63 -14.98 -16.07
C TYR A 228 14.12 -16.04 -15.07
N ALA A 229 14.51 -17.19 -15.59
CA ALA A 229 14.86 -18.36 -14.81
C ALA A 229 16.13 -19.04 -15.35
N ASP A 230 16.74 -19.87 -14.55
CA ASP A 230 17.84 -20.75 -14.94
C ASP A 230 17.38 -21.70 -16.07
N PRO A 231 18.11 -21.79 -17.20
CA PRO A 231 17.68 -22.55 -18.38
C PRO A 231 17.61 -24.06 -18.16
N LYS A 232 18.25 -24.61 -17.12
CA LYS A 232 18.29 -26.04 -16.83
C LYS A 232 17.20 -26.46 -15.85
N THR A 233 16.92 -25.62 -14.88
CA THR A 233 16.02 -25.95 -13.77
C THR A 233 14.64 -25.27 -13.88
N ASN A 234 14.52 -24.25 -14.73
CA ASN A 234 13.37 -23.32 -14.75
C ASN A 234 13.11 -22.71 -13.35
N GLY A 235 14.12 -22.65 -12.51
CA GLY A 235 14.07 -22.12 -11.15
C GLY A 235 14.66 -20.72 -11.01
N PRO A 236 14.56 -20.14 -9.82
CA PRO A 236 15.14 -18.82 -9.53
C PRO A 236 16.65 -18.80 -9.79
N ALA A 237 17.11 -17.69 -10.38
CA ALA A 237 18.52 -17.41 -10.60
C ALA A 237 18.79 -15.91 -10.43
N ALA A 238 20.02 -15.57 -10.07
CA ALA A 238 20.50 -14.21 -10.19
C ALA A 238 20.55 -13.79 -11.66
N TYR A 239 20.50 -12.50 -11.93
CA TYR A 239 20.59 -11.99 -13.29
C TYR A 239 21.75 -12.61 -14.06
N SER A 240 21.45 -13.14 -15.23
CA SER A 240 22.40 -13.61 -16.24
C SER A 240 21.84 -13.38 -17.64
N LYS A 241 22.73 -13.10 -18.60
CA LYS A 241 22.34 -13.05 -20.02
C LYS A 241 21.89 -14.41 -20.56
N ASP A 242 22.29 -15.50 -19.91
CA ASP A 242 21.96 -16.87 -20.30
C ASP A 242 20.61 -17.33 -19.72
N ASN A 243 20.01 -16.56 -18.79
CA ASN A 243 18.69 -16.87 -18.27
C ASN A 243 17.63 -16.76 -19.37
N VAL A 244 16.63 -17.63 -19.28
CA VAL A 244 15.51 -17.72 -20.24
C VAL A 244 14.20 -17.29 -19.59
N PRO A 245 13.16 -16.93 -20.34
CA PRO A 245 11.84 -16.69 -19.80
C PRO A 245 11.38 -17.84 -18.92
N TYR A 246 10.83 -17.52 -17.75
CA TYR A 246 10.29 -18.49 -16.81
C TYR A 246 9.01 -19.13 -17.36
N HIS A 247 8.89 -20.45 -17.30
CA HIS A 247 7.68 -21.18 -17.67
C HIS A 247 6.86 -21.51 -16.42
N PRO A 248 5.83 -20.75 -16.10
CA PRO A 248 4.99 -20.95 -14.91
C PRO A 248 4.12 -22.20 -15.05
N ARG A 249 3.74 -22.81 -13.93
CA ARG A 249 2.76 -23.90 -13.92
C ARG A 249 1.36 -23.45 -14.32
N HIS A 250 1.03 -22.19 -14.00
CA HIS A 250 -0.25 -21.57 -14.31
C HIS A 250 -0.07 -20.08 -14.58
N TRP A 251 -0.91 -19.55 -15.47
CA TRP A 251 -1.03 -18.12 -15.75
C TRP A 251 -2.50 -17.75 -15.92
N ALA A 252 -2.85 -16.50 -15.71
CA ALA A 252 -4.19 -15.98 -15.82
C ALA A 252 -4.57 -15.78 -17.30
N PRO A 253 -5.62 -16.43 -17.81
CA PRO A 253 -6.13 -16.14 -19.16
C PRO A 253 -6.70 -14.72 -19.21
N VAL A 254 -6.32 -13.94 -20.20
CA VAL A 254 -6.83 -12.58 -20.41
C VAL A 254 -8.20 -12.62 -21.09
N SER A 255 -9.19 -11.92 -20.52
CA SER A 255 -10.55 -11.85 -21.07
C SER A 255 -10.76 -10.60 -21.90
N MET A 256 -11.08 -10.78 -23.18
CA MET A 256 -11.51 -9.69 -24.07
C MET A 256 -13.04 -9.57 -24.17
N GLU A 257 -13.81 -10.34 -23.35
CA GLU A 257 -15.28 -10.33 -23.41
C GLU A 257 -15.92 -9.13 -22.72
N GLY A 258 -15.21 -8.52 -21.76
CA GLY A 258 -15.72 -7.43 -20.92
C GLY A 258 -16.57 -7.91 -19.76
N TYR A 259 -17.29 -7.00 -19.16
CA TYR A 259 -18.13 -7.21 -17.95
C TYR A 259 -19.33 -6.26 -18.01
N LYS A 260 -20.33 -6.52 -17.18
CA LYS A 260 -21.51 -5.67 -16.98
C LYS A 260 -21.82 -5.53 -15.49
N ASP A 261 -22.72 -4.62 -15.17
CA ASP A 261 -23.23 -4.41 -13.81
C ASP A 261 -23.78 -5.71 -13.21
N GLY A 262 -23.37 -6.04 -11.99
CA GLY A 262 -23.73 -7.25 -11.30
C GLY A 262 -22.92 -8.50 -11.63
N ASP A 263 -21.98 -8.44 -12.58
CA ASP A 263 -21.09 -9.59 -12.84
C ASP A 263 -20.14 -9.83 -11.67
N PHE A 264 -19.89 -11.10 -11.35
CA PHE A 264 -18.95 -11.50 -10.31
C PHE A 264 -17.55 -10.98 -10.61
N SER A 265 -16.89 -10.49 -9.56
CA SER A 265 -15.48 -10.10 -9.58
C SER A 265 -14.77 -10.62 -8.34
N MET A 266 -13.53 -11.07 -8.53
CA MET A 266 -12.66 -11.53 -7.45
C MET A 266 -11.29 -10.89 -7.60
N THR A 267 -10.75 -10.34 -6.51
CA THR A 267 -9.40 -9.80 -6.46
C THR A 267 -8.52 -10.70 -5.60
N VAL A 268 -7.37 -11.12 -6.12
CA VAL A 268 -6.38 -11.92 -5.38
C VAL A 268 -5.06 -11.18 -5.37
N GLY A 269 -4.52 -10.93 -4.18
CA GLY A 269 -3.28 -10.17 -4.06
C GLY A 269 -2.71 -10.14 -2.66
N TYR A 270 -1.85 -9.16 -2.41
CA TYR A 270 -1.11 -9.02 -1.16
C TYR A 270 -1.47 -7.69 -0.48
N PRO A 271 -2.66 -7.60 0.16
CA PRO A 271 -3.04 -6.40 0.92
C PRO A 271 -2.08 -6.17 2.07
N GLY A 272 -1.67 -4.92 2.28
CA GLY A 272 -0.60 -4.54 3.19
C GLY A 272 -1.00 -4.66 4.64
N SER A 273 -1.86 -3.78 5.13
CA SER A 273 -2.32 -3.79 6.52
C SER A 273 -3.70 -3.19 6.66
N THR A 274 -4.49 -3.78 7.54
CA THR A 274 -5.76 -3.23 8.04
C THR A 274 -5.79 -3.35 9.56
N GLU A 275 -6.70 -2.63 10.23
CA GLU A 275 -6.89 -2.62 11.68
C GLU A 275 -8.39 -2.72 12.02
N ARG A 276 -9.07 -3.71 11.46
CA ARG A 276 -10.53 -3.88 11.61
C ARG A 276 -10.96 -4.42 12.96
N TYR A 277 -10.03 -5.06 13.67
CA TYR A 277 -10.27 -5.50 15.04
C TYR A 277 -10.01 -4.41 16.07
N LEU A 278 -9.40 -3.29 15.67
CA LEU A 278 -9.10 -2.16 16.56
C LEU A 278 -10.34 -1.68 17.33
N SER A 279 -10.16 -1.40 18.62
CA SER A 279 -11.22 -0.87 19.49
C SER A 279 -11.66 0.53 19.08
N SER A 280 -12.81 0.96 19.61
CA SER A 280 -13.29 2.34 19.46
C SER A 280 -12.26 3.37 19.93
N TYR A 281 -11.51 3.06 20.99
CA TYR A 281 -10.46 3.91 21.55
C TYR A 281 -9.26 4.03 20.62
N GLY A 282 -8.85 2.93 19.99
CA GLY A 282 -7.78 2.93 18.98
C GLY A 282 -8.17 3.73 17.74
N ILE A 283 -9.44 3.65 17.31
CA ILE A 283 -9.96 4.48 16.20
C ILE A 283 -9.96 5.96 16.55
N GLU A 284 -10.34 6.32 17.79
CA GLU A 284 -10.26 7.72 18.25
C GLU A 284 -8.82 8.22 18.29
N GLU A 285 -7.87 7.40 18.75
CA GLU A 285 -6.44 7.75 18.72
C GLU A 285 -5.94 7.91 17.27
N MET A 286 -6.32 7.00 16.35
CA MET A 286 -5.96 7.10 14.94
C MET A 286 -6.49 8.40 14.32
N ARG A 287 -7.77 8.74 14.56
CA ARG A 287 -8.39 9.97 14.06
C ARG A 287 -7.71 11.23 14.61
N ASP A 288 -7.54 11.31 15.92
CA ASP A 288 -7.20 12.56 16.61
C ASP A 288 -5.69 12.74 16.83
N ALA A 289 -4.96 11.64 17.11
CA ALA A 289 -3.54 11.70 17.47
C ALA A 289 -2.62 11.24 16.32
N GLN A 290 -3.15 10.61 15.27
CA GLN A 290 -2.34 10.19 14.11
C GLN A 290 -2.74 10.94 12.84
N ASN A 291 -3.99 10.80 12.36
CA ASN A 291 -4.42 11.37 11.09
C ASN A 291 -4.49 12.91 11.13
N ALA A 292 -5.01 13.50 12.21
CA ALA A 292 -5.11 14.95 12.33
C ALA A 292 -3.73 15.64 12.31
N PRO A 293 -2.72 15.23 13.12
CA PRO A 293 -1.36 15.76 13.01
C PRO A 293 -0.72 15.57 11.64
N ARG A 294 -0.88 14.38 11.03
CA ARG A 294 -0.36 14.10 9.69
C ARG A 294 -0.96 15.03 8.65
N ALA A 295 -2.27 15.21 8.67
CA ALA A 295 -2.97 16.13 7.76
C ALA A 295 -2.49 17.58 7.94
N GLN A 296 -2.32 18.02 9.18
CA GLN A 296 -1.82 19.36 9.50
C GLN A 296 -0.42 19.60 8.95
N VAL A 297 0.55 18.76 9.31
CA VAL A 297 1.97 18.94 8.92
C VAL A 297 2.16 18.81 7.42
N ARG A 298 1.53 17.81 6.79
CA ARG A 298 1.64 17.61 5.34
C ARG A 298 0.96 18.74 4.55
N GLY A 299 -0.18 19.26 5.02
CA GLY A 299 -0.83 20.39 4.40
C GLY A 299 0.06 21.64 4.36
N VAL A 300 0.70 21.96 5.49
CA VAL A 300 1.65 23.08 5.59
C VAL A 300 2.86 22.87 4.67
N LYS A 301 3.46 21.67 4.69
CA LYS A 301 4.59 21.31 3.82
C LYS A 301 4.23 21.44 2.33
N GLN A 302 3.11 20.89 1.93
CA GLN A 302 2.66 20.88 0.53
C GLN A 302 2.37 22.27 -0.02
N ALA A 303 1.89 23.18 0.81
CA ALA A 303 1.67 24.57 0.39
C ALA A 303 2.98 25.24 -0.05
N VAL A 304 4.07 25.00 0.68
CA VAL A 304 5.41 25.47 0.30
C VAL A 304 5.88 24.76 -0.98
N MET A 305 5.79 23.43 -1.03
CA MET A 305 6.24 22.64 -2.19
C MET A 305 5.55 23.08 -3.48
N LEU A 306 4.21 23.18 -3.49
CA LEU A 306 3.44 23.55 -4.66
C LEU A 306 3.81 24.94 -5.17
N ARG A 307 4.05 25.90 -4.28
CA ARG A 307 4.42 27.24 -4.69
C ARG A 307 5.75 27.25 -5.45
N HIS A 308 6.77 26.54 -4.97
CA HIS A 308 8.07 26.40 -5.65
C HIS A 308 7.94 25.57 -6.95
N MET A 309 7.21 24.48 -6.94
CA MET A 309 6.99 23.62 -8.10
C MET A 309 6.28 24.35 -9.24
N ARG A 310 5.30 25.23 -8.92
CA ARG A 310 4.62 26.07 -9.91
C ARG A 310 5.50 27.17 -10.47
N ALA A 311 6.47 27.65 -9.71
CA ALA A 311 7.40 28.70 -10.13
C ALA A 311 8.56 28.18 -10.99
N SER A 312 8.88 26.87 -10.94
CA SER A 312 10.04 26.30 -11.63
C SER A 312 9.78 24.86 -12.06
N GLU A 313 9.88 24.60 -13.36
CA GLU A 313 9.77 23.25 -13.91
C GLU A 313 10.88 22.31 -13.40
N ALA A 314 12.11 22.81 -13.29
CA ALA A 314 13.23 22.04 -12.76
C ALA A 314 12.97 21.60 -11.31
N VAL A 315 12.37 22.46 -10.48
CA VAL A 315 11.97 22.11 -9.11
C VAL A 315 10.82 21.13 -9.14
N ARG A 316 9.83 21.30 -10.02
CA ARG A 316 8.72 20.39 -10.19
C ARG A 316 9.19 18.96 -10.46
N ILE A 317 10.10 18.77 -11.41
CA ILE A 317 10.67 17.46 -11.76
C ILE A 317 11.32 16.79 -10.53
N LYS A 318 12.10 17.53 -9.74
CA LYS A 318 12.79 17.01 -8.54
C LYS A 318 11.82 16.61 -7.40
N TYR A 319 10.67 17.28 -7.30
CA TYR A 319 9.77 17.14 -6.16
C TYR A 319 8.44 16.44 -6.48
N ASP A 320 8.15 16.13 -7.73
CA ASP A 320 6.89 15.50 -8.16
C ASP A 320 6.58 14.21 -7.36
N SER A 321 7.55 13.29 -7.27
CA SER A 321 7.40 12.06 -6.49
C SER A 321 7.28 12.31 -4.99
N LYS A 322 8.07 13.23 -4.44
CA LYS A 322 8.02 13.60 -3.01
C LYS A 322 6.69 14.25 -2.64
N TYR A 323 6.18 15.10 -3.54
CA TYR A 323 4.87 15.73 -3.40
C TYR A 323 3.74 14.70 -3.49
N ALA A 324 3.77 13.81 -4.49
CA ALA A 324 2.78 12.77 -4.68
C ALA A 324 2.68 11.85 -3.45
N GLN A 325 3.81 11.38 -2.92
CA GLN A 325 3.82 10.58 -1.70
C GLN A 325 3.24 11.34 -0.51
N SER A 326 3.60 12.63 -0.35
CA SER A 326 3.05 13.45 0.73
C SER A 326 1.55 13.64 0.57
N SER A 327 1.07 13.93 -0.64
CA SER A 327 -0.33 14.16 -1.00
C SER A 327 -1.19 12.92 -0.77
N ASN A 328 -0.69 11.74 -1.16
CA ASN A 328 -1.40 10.48 -0.98
C ASN A 328 -1.76 10.23 0.50
N TYR A 329 -0.78 10.30 1.40
CA TYR A 329 -1.03 10.12 2.84
C TYR A 329 -1.86 11.27 3.46
N TRP A 330 -1.72 12.49 2.93
CA TRP A 330 -2.51 13.64 3.36
C TRP A 330 -3.99 13.45 3.03
N LYS A 331 -4.29 13.07 1.79
CA LYS A 331 -5.65 12.75 1.35
C LYS A 331 -6.24 11.56 2.12
N ASN A 332 -5.46 10.50 2.28
CA ASN A 332 -5.87 9.33 3.06
C ASN A 332 -6.27 9.72 4.49
N SER A 333 -5.43 10.49 5.19
CA SER A 333 -5.72 10.91 6.58
C SER A 333 -6.98 11.78 6.69
N ILE A 334 -7.18 12.72 5.77
CA ILE A 334 -8.38 13.59 5.74
C ILE A 334 -9.62 12.77 5.39
N GLY A 335 -9.54 11.93 4.39
CA GLY A 335 -10.66 11.13 3.92
C GLY A 335 -11.07 10.08 4.95
N MET A 336 -10.11 9.37 5.56
CA MET A 336 -10.38 8.43 6.63
C MET A 336 -11.08 9.11 7.81
N ASN A 337 -10.59 10.25 8.28
CA ASN A 337 -11.24 10.99 9.37
C ASN A 337 -12.66 11.41 9.01
N LYS A 338 -12.88 11.87 7.77
CA LYS A 338 -14.22 12.22 7.29
C LYS A 338 -15.14 10.98 7.27
N CYS A 339 -14.64 9.83 6.81
CA CYS A 339 -15.42 8.58 6.83
C CYS A 339 -15.72 8.12 8.27
N ILE A 340 -14.73 8.17 9.19
CA ILE A 340 -14.94 7.84 10.61
C ILE A 340 -16.13 8.63 11.18
N ASP A 341 -16.17 9.94 10.91
CA ASP A 341 -17.20 10.81 11.45
C ASP A 341 -18.55 10.65 10.73
N SER A 342 -18.57 10.59 9.38
CA SER A 342 -19.80 10.52 8.59
C SER A 342 -20.53 9.19 8.71
N VAL A 343 -19.81 8.08 8.80
CA VAL A 343 -20.35 6.74 9.01
C VAL A 343 -20.67 6.49 10.49
N GLY A 344 -19.98 7.20 11.39
CA GLY A 344 -20.13 7.03 12.84
C GLY A 344 -19.43 5.78 13.37
N ILE A 345 -18.28 5.42 12.80
CA ILE A 345 -17.54 4.18 13.06
C ILE A 345 -17.25 4.00 14.56
N VAL A 346 -16.84 5.05 15.26
CA VAL A 346 -16.57 4.99 16.71
C VAL A 346 -17.79 4.47 17.48
N LYS A 347 -18.99 5.02 17.19
CA LYS A 347 -20.24 4.58 17.85
C LYS A 347 -20.59 3.13 17.52
N MET A 348 -20.33 2.70 16.31
CA MET A 348 -20.57 1.31 15.87
C MET A 348 -19.65 0.35 16.65
N LYS A 349 -18.38 0.69 16.79
CA LYS A 349 -17.41 -0.09 17.58
C LYS A 349 -17.78 -0.11 19.07
N GLN A 350 -18.19 1.01 19.65
CA GLN A 350 -18.68 1.08 21.04
C GLN A 350 -19.89 0.18 21.27
N ALA A 351 -20.84 0.17 20.34
CA ALA A 351 -21.98 -0.76 20.41
C ALA A 351 -21.56 -2.22 20.34
N TYR A 352 -20.55 -2.51 19.53
CA TYR A 352 -19.97 -3.84 19.42
C TYR A 352 -19.24 -4.27 20.71
N GLU A 353 -18.43 -3.40 21.28
CA GLU A 353 -17.73 -3.61 22.55
C GLU A 353 -18.71 -3.86 23.71
N ALA A 354 -19.85 -3.16 23.71
CA ALA A 354 -20.91 -3.40 24.69
C ALA A 354 -21.50 -4.83 24.56
N ARG A 355 -21.64 -5.37 23.35
CA ARG A 355 -22.06 -6.77 23.12
C ARG A 355 -21.00 -7.75 23.61
N ILE A 356 -19.72 -7.48 23.37
CA ILE A 356 -18.60 -8.30 23.89
C ILE A 356 -18.62 -8.29 25.42
N GLN A 357 -18.83 -7.15 26.07
CA GLN A 357 -18.96 -7.05 27.54
C GLN A 357 -20.12 -7.88 28.06
N GLN A 358 -21.29 -7.84 27.41
CA GLN A 358 -22.45 -8.68 27.79
C GLN A 358 -22.14 -10.17 27.61
N TYR A 359 -21.46 -10.54 26.54
CA TYR A 359 -21.00 -11.92 26.32
C TYR A 359 -20.04 -12.38 27.43
N GLN A 360 -19.06 -11.55 27.79
CA GLN A 360 -18.12 -11.82 28.88
C GLN A 360 -18.87 -11.97 30.23
N ASP A 361 -19.80 -11.08 30.52
CA ASP A 361 -20.57 -11.11 31.78
C ASP A 361 -21.43 -12.38 31.89
N SER A 362 -22.01 -12.83 30.77
CA SER A 362 -22.91 -14.00 30.74
C SER A 362 -22.17 -15.34 30.74
N THR A 363 -21.01 -15.42 30.06
CA THR A 363 -20.25 -16.68 29.88
C THR A 363 -19.05 -16.83 30.81
N GLY A 364 -18.56 -15.73 31.36
CA GLY A 364 -17.30 -15.67 32.10
C GLY A 364 -16.05 -15.75 31.21
N TYR A 365 -16.20 -15.72 29.88
CA TYR A 365 -15.09 -15.81 28.94
C TYR A 365 -14.14 -14.60 29.07
N LEU A 366 -12.84 -14.86 29.19
CA LEU A 366 -11.80 -13.85 29.44
C LEU A 366 -12.03 -12.95 30.67
N LYS A 367 -12.87 -13.38 31.63
CA LYS A 367 -13.10 -12.64 32.88
C LYS A 367 -11.78 -12.46 33.64
N GLY A 368 -11.44 -11.22 33.99
CA GLY A 368 -10.20 -10.86 34.66
C GLY A 368 -8.98 -10.78 33.75
N LYS A 369 -9.16 -10.97 32.40
CA LYS A 369 -8.12 -10.78 31.38
C LYS A 369 -8.46 -9.61 30.46
N LEU A 370 -9.64 -9.59 29.86
CA LEU A 370 -10.13 -8.47 29.05
C LEU A 370 -10.82 -7.43 29.96
N ASP A 371 -10.34 -6.21 29.92
CA ASP A 371 -10.97 -5.04 30.57
C ASP A 371 -11.06 -3.88 29.57
N ILE A 372 -12.22 -3.77 28.90
CA ILE A 372 -12.47 -2.74 27.88
C ILE A 372 -12.38 -1.32 28.45
N LYS A 373 -12.78 -1.13 29.72
CA LYS A 373 -12.68 0.19 30.36
C LYS A 373 -11.24 0.56 30.68
N HIS A 374 -10.43 -0.41 31.07
CA HIS A 374 -9.01 -0.22 31.31
C HIS A 374 -8.28 0.10 30.00
N LEU A 375 -8.60 -0.60 28.90
CA LEU A 375 -8.09 -0.30 27.56
C LEU A 375 -8.33 1.17 27.18
N GLY A 376 -9.54 1.68 27.43
CA GLY A 376 -9.85 3.09 27.22
C GLY A 376 -8.99 4.05 28.05
N LYS A 377 -8.65 3.70 29.31
CA LYS A 377 -7.75 4.51 30.14
C LYS A 377 -6.32 4.52 29.62
N LEU A 378 -5.83 3.39 29.11
CA LEU A 378 -4.50 3.28 28.51
C LEU A 378 -4.38 4.20 27.27
N TYR A 379 -5.34 4.15 26.36
CA TYR A 379 -5.39 5.04 25.20
C TYR A 379 -5.48 6.52 25.60
N ALA A 380 -6.37 6.86 26.53
CA ALA A 380 -6.50 8.22 27.02
C ALA A 380 -5.21 8.74 27.66
N GLY A 381 -4.49 7.88 28.39
CA GLY A 381 -3.24 8.24 29.08
C GLY A 381 -2.06 8.51 28.14
N ARG A 382 -2.07 7.93 26.92
CA ARG A 382 -0.96 8.09 25.96
C ARG A 382 -1.27 9.04 24.80
N LYS A 383 -2.52 9.50 24.64
CA LYS A 383 -3.01 10.23 23.46
C LYS A 383 -2.13 11.43 23.07
N GLU A 384 -1.80 12.30 24.03
CA GLU A 384 -0.97 13.49 23.75
C GLU A 384 0.47 13.09 23.36
N VAL A 385 1.04 12.07 24.00
CA VAL A 385 2.38 11.58 23.68
C VAL A 385 2.41 10.96 22.26
N MET A 386 1.34 10.26 21.86
CA MET A 386 1.19 9.73 20.50
C MET A 386 1.10 10.86 19.48
N LYS A 387 0.34 11.89 19.77
CA LYS A 387 0.24 13.10 18.95
C LYS A 387 1.60 13.79 18.76
N ASP A 388 2.37 13.94 19.84
CA ASP A 388 3.74 14.48 19.78
C ASP A 388 4.65 13.63 18.90
N LEU A 389 4.56 12.29 18.99
CA LEU A 389 5.29 11.38 18.14
C LEU A 389 4.96 11.57 16.65
N LEU A 390 3.69 11.75 16.33
CA LEU A 390 3.26 11.97 14.95
C LEU A 390 3.74 13.31 14.41
N PHE A 391 3.60 14.39 15.18
CA PHE A 391 4.17 15.69 14.83
C PHE A 391 5.68 15.59 14.61
N PHE A 392 6.39 14.87 15.49
CA PHE A 392 7.83 14.62 15.33
C PHE A 392 8.14 13.90 14.03
N ASN A 393 7.49 12.77 13.78
CA ASN A 393 7.76 11.97 12.59
C ASN A 393 7.46 12.74 11.29
N GLU A 394 6.33 13.43 11.22
CA GLU A 394 5.92 14.19 10.03
C GLU A 394 6.74 15.48 9.82
N THR A 395 7.34 16.03 10.89
CA THR A 395 8.21 17.21 10.79
C THR A 395 9.65 16.87 10.42
N PHE A 396 10.21 15.79 10.99
CA PHE A 396 11.66 15.57 10.94
C PHE A 396 12.10 14.38 10.09
N ARG A 397 11.21 13.37 9.85
CA ARG A 397 11.62 12.19 9.09
C ARG A 397 11.41 12.39 7.60
N ARG A 398 12.53 12.42 6.84
CA ARG A 398 12.54 12.52 5.37
C ARG A 398 11.76 13.73 4.80
N THR A 399 11.78 14.86 5.51
CA THR A 399 11.04 16.06 5.11
C THR A 399 11.86 17.08 4.34
N ASN A 400 13.14 17.16 4.62
CA ASN A 400 14.14 17.99 3.93
C ASN A 400 15.51 17.33 3.97
N GLU A 401 16.38 17.73 3.07
CA GLU A 401 17.69 17.09 2.85
C GLU A 401 18.64 17.23 4.05
N LEU A 402 18.71 18.42 4.67
CA LEU A 402 19.61 18.64 5.81
C LEU A 402 19.24 17.73 6.99
N THR A 403 17.96 17.67 7.35
CA THR A 403 17.49 16.84 8.47
C THR A 403 17.71 15.36 8.17
N THR A 404 17.46 14.93 6.93
CA THR A 404 17.67 13.54 6.51
C THR A 404 19.12 13.13 6.66
N ARG A 405 20.07 13.94 6.15
CA ARG A 405 21.52 13.70 6.29
C ARG A 405 21.97 13.73 7.74
N ALA A 406 21.46 14.68 8.53
CA ALA A 406 21.82 14.81 9.93
C ALA A 406 21.44 13.56 10.74
N LEU A 407 20.22 13.06 10.55
CA LEU A 407 19.74 11.84 11.23
C LEU A 407 20.49 10.60 10.77
N ASP A 408 20.73 10.44 9.45
CA ASP A 408 21.51 9.32 8.91
C ASP A 408 22.94 9.29 9.47
N VAL A 409 23.63 10.43 9.46
CA VAL A 409 24.97 10.55 10.05
C VAL A 409 24.97 10.22 11.54
N CYS A 410 23.97 10.72 12.31
CA CYS A 410 23.86 10.42 13.72
C CYS A 410 23.66 8.93 14.00
N MET A 411 22.77 8.26 13.27
CA MET A 411 22.52 6.80 13.41
C MET A 411 23.78 5.98 13.10
N ARG A 412 24.53 6.36 12.05
CA ARG A 412 25.79 5.68 11.70
C ARG A 412 26.89 5.93 12.72
N LEU A 413 27.02 7.16 13.24
CA LEU A 413 27.98 7.45 14.31
C LEU A 413 27.66 6.70 15.60
N GLU A 414 26.38 6.50 15.93
CA GLU A 414 25.95 5.71 17.08
C GLU A 414 26.29 4.22 16.92
N LYS A 415 26.06 3.66 15.71
CA LYS A 415 26.30 2.24 15.42
C LYS A 415 27.78 1.90 15.26
N GLU A 416 28.55 2.73 14.57
CA GLU A 416 29.93 2.44 14.17
C GLU A 416 30.98 3.05 15.12
N GLY A 417 30.59 4.01 15.95
CA GLY A 417 31.48 4.80 16.78
C GLY A 417 32.33 5.81 15.99
N GLU A 418 33.02 6.68 16.71
CA GLU A 418 33.99 7.62 16.11
C GLU A 418 35.32 6.89 15.78
N LYS A 419 35.40 6.26 14.62
CA LYS A 419 36.66 5.66 14.16
C LYS A 419 37.64 6.77 13.75
N LYS A 420 38.74 6.90 14.48
CA LYS A 420 39.78 7.91 14.20
C LYS A 420 40.38 7.69 12.81
N GLY A 421 40.38 8.75 11.97
CA GLY A 421 41.02 8.77 10.67
C GLY A 421 40.12 8.33 9.50
N GLU A 422 38.93 7.81 9.73
CA GLU A 422 37.97 7.44 8.69
C GLU A 422 37.12 8.62 8.20
N LYS A 423 36.63 8.50 6.95
CA LYS A 423 35.68 9.43 6.34
C LYS A 423 34.35 8.67 6.14
N MET A 424 33.27 9.36 6.37
CA MET A 424 31.92 8.89 6.09
C MET A 424 31.44 9.45 4.75
N LEU A 425 30.86 8.61 3.91
CA LEU A 425 30.11 9.04 2.73
C LEU A 425 28.76 9.60 3.20
N VAL A 426 28.60 10.91 3.12
CA VAL A 426 27.38 11.61 3.54
C VAL A 426 26.35 11.66 2.41
N LEU A 427 26.81 11.74 1.17
CA LEU A 427 25.98 11.80 -0.03
C LEU A 427 26.61 10.99 -1.15
N SER A 428 25.84 10.10 -1.77
CA SER A 428 26.22 9.37 -2.99
C SER A 428 25.94 10.18 -4.26
N SER A 429 26.56 9.78 -5.37
CA SER A 429 26.32 10.39 -6.69
C SER A 429 24.86 10.36 -7.13
N ASP A 430 24.16 9.27 -6.84
CA ASP A 430 22.78 9.03 -7.28
C ASP A 430 21.76 9.99 -6.67
N ASN A 431 22.09 10.57 -5.51
CA ASN A 431 21.24 11.51 -4.77
C ASN A 431 21.73 12.96 -4.81
N ALA A 432 22.81 13.26 -5.55
CA ALA A 432 23.46 14.58 -5.51
C ALA A 432 22.57 15.72 -6.03
N ASP A 433 21.62 15.44 -6.93
CA ASP A 433 20.79 16.45 -7.61
C ASP A 433 19.27 16.19 -7.48
N THR A 434 18.82 15.57 -6.38
CA THR A 434 17.41 15.21 -6.18
C THR A 434 16.62 16.23 -5.35
N TRP A 435 17.16 17.40 -5.06
CA TRP A 435 16.57 18.39 -4.16
C TRP A 435 16.87 19.83 -4.61
N ASP A 436 16.12 20.80 -4.04
CA ASP A 436 16.30 22.24 -4.25
C ASP A 436 16.52 22.95 -2.93
N ALA A 437 17.56 23.77 -2.85
CA ALA A 437 17.99 24.41 -1.61
C ALA A 437 17.00 25.46 -1.09
N ALA A 438 16.36 26.21 -1.98
CA ALA A 438 15.43 27.26 -1.57
C ALA A 438 14.14 26.64 -1.02
N LEU A 439 13.60 25.65 -1.72
CA LEU A 439 12.41 24.90 -1.29
C LEU A 439 12.66 24.20 0.06
N ASP A 440 13.74 23.44 0.17
CA ASP A 440 14.03 22.64 1.37
C ASP A 440 14.24 23.50 2.61
N ARG A 441 14.93 24.65 2.48
CA ARG A 441 15.13 25.61 3.59
C ARG A 441 13.80 26.17 4.07
N GLU A 442 12.92 26.53 3.16
CA GLU A 442 11.63 27.08 3.52
C GLU A 442 10.71 26.02 4.13
N VAL A 443 10.72 24.78 3.60
CA VAL A 443 10.02 23.64 4.21
C VAL A 443 10.53 23.42 5.64
N MET A 444 11.85 23.37 5.86
CA MET A 444 12.41 23.17 7.19
C MET A 444 11.98 24.27 8.16
N ALA A 445 12.14 25.55 7.79
CA ALA A 445 11.76 26.68 8.66
C ALA A 445 10.26 26.67 9.00
N THR A 446 9.42 26.39 7.99
CA THR A 446 7.96 26.34 8.15
C THR A 446 7.54 25.17 9.07
N LEU A 447 8.14 24.00 8.90
CA LEU A 447 7.84 22.83 9.72
C LEU A 447 8.35 22.97 11.16
N LEU A 448 9.51 23.59 11.39
CA LEU A 448 9.99 23.91 12.74
C LEU A 448 9.02 24.82 13.48
N LYS A 449 8.51 25.85 12.82
CA LYS A 449 7.49 26.73 13.39
C LYS A 449 6.21 25.95 13.72
N ASN A 450 5.71 25.18 12.75
CA ASN A 450 4.50 24.38 12.95
C ASN A 450 4.64 23.39 14.12
N TYR A 451 5.81 22.74 14.25
CA TYR A 451 6.08 21.81 15.33
C TYR A 451 6.01 22.51 16.70
N ALA A 452 6.67 23.66 16.85
CA ALA A 452 6.67 24.42 18.10
C ALA A 452 5.28 24.93 18.54
N GLU A 453 4.36 25.11 17.59
CA GLU A 453 3.00 25.58 17.85
C GLU A 453 2.04 24.47 18.28
N HIS A 454 2.38 23.17 18.06
CA HIS A 454 1.43 22.07 18.20
C HIS A 454 1.85 20.96 19.17
N VAL A 455 3.10 20.94 19.65
CA VAL A 455 3.59 19.93 20.58
C VAL A 455 3.80 20.48 21.97
N ASP A 456 3.79 19.60 22.95
CA ASP A 456 4.09 19.98 24.32
C ASP A 456 5.52 20.51 24.45
N LYS A 457 5.72 21.45 25.38
CA LYS A 457 7.05 22.06 25.63
C LYS A 457 8.12 21.01 25.96
N GLU A 458 7.73 19.94 26.64
CA GLU A 458 8.63 18.83 26.98
C GLU A 458 9.07 18.01 25.75
N ALA A 459 8.30 18.05 24.66
CA ALA A 459 8.62 17.42 23.38
C ALA A 459 9.48 18.30 22.47
N LEU A 460 9.82 19.54 22.90
CA LEU A 460 10.67 20.43 22.13
C LEU A 460 12.17 20.10 22.33
N PRO A 461 12.92 19.75 21.26
CA PRO A 461 14.39 19.68 21.32
C PRO A 461 15.03 20.97 21.79
N ALA A 462 16.19 20.86 22.44
CA ALA A 462 16.87 22.01 23.08
C ALA A 462 17.20 23.15 22.10
N PHE A 463 17.38 22.89 20.81
CA PHE A 463 17.66 23.95 19.83
C PHE A 463 16.50 24.94 19.65
N PHE A 464 15.27 24.61 20.06
CA PHE A 464 14.18 25.59 20.05
C PHE A 464 14.42 26.76 21.03
N ASN A 465 15.11 26.51 22.15
CA ASN A 465 15.58 27.59 23.01
C ASN A 465 16.61 28.45 22.32
N ASP A 466 17.53 27.86 21.53
CA ASP A 466 18.49 28.61 20.74
C ASP A 466 17.81 29.47 19.66
N ILE A 467 16.76 28.96 19.01
CA ILE A 467 15.95 29.74 18.06
C ILE A 467 15.42 31.01 18.75
N GLN A 468 14.85 30.89 19.93
CA GLN A 468 14.31 32.04 20.66
C GLN A 468 15.39 33.01 21.12
N THR A 469 16.47 32.52 21.74
CA THR A 469 17.49 33.35 22.38
C THR A 469 18.56 33.91 21.47
N LYS A 470 19.00 33.10 20.47
CA LYS A 470 20.12 33.49 19.57
C LYS A 470 19.64 33.99 18.21
N PHE A 471 18.44 33.57 17.77
CA PHE A 471 17.91 33.95 16.47
C PHE A 471 16.64 34.81 16.56
N GLY A 472 16.23 35.22 17.77
CA GLY A 472 15.10 36.11 17.97
C GLY A 472 13.75 35.54 17.59
N GLY A 473 13.59 34.20 17.66
CA GLY A 473 12.38 33.49 17.24
C GLY A 473 12.25 33.29 15.72
N ASP A 474 13.27 33.62 14.95
CA ASP A 474 13.24 33.53 13.48
C ASP A 474 13.73 32.13 13.01
N TYR A 475 12.79 31.29 12.67
CA TYR A 475 13.02 29.91 12.21
C TYR A 475 13.79 29.86 10.88
N GLN A 476 13.60 30.85 9.99
CA GLN A 476 14.34 30.92 8.72
C GLN A 476 15.81 31.24 8.96
N LYS A 477 16.12 32.21 9.83
CA LYS A 477 17.52 32.53 10.18
C LYS A 477 18.25 31.34 10.81
N TYR A 478 17.58 30.58 11.67
CA TYR A 478 18.14 29.36 12.25
C TYR A 478 18.42 28.29 11.18
N THR A 479 17.45 28.06 10.30
CA THR A 479 17.59 27.13 9.18
C THR A 479 18.75 27.54 8.29
N ASP A 480 18.83 28.82 7.89
CA ASP A 480 19.93 29.35 7.07
C ASP A 480 21.30 29.22 7.77
N TYR A 481 21.33 29.40 9.09
CA TYR A 481 22.56 29.16 9.88
C TYR A 481 23.00 27.70 9.75
N LEU A 482 22.11 26.72 9.97
CA LEU A 482 22.45 25.30 9.86
C LEU A 482 22.94 24.95 8.45
N TRP A 483 22.22 25.35 7.41
CA TRP A 483 22.57 25.08 6.02
C TRP A 483 23.90 25.67 5.59
N ASN A 484 24.20 26.90 6.01
CA ASN A 484 25.44 27.61 5.64
C ASN A 484 26.65 27.13 6.43
N LYS A 485 26.49 26.70 7.67
CA LYS A 485 27.59 26.30 8.56
C LYS A 485 27.90 24.81 8.53
N SER A 486 26.89 23.96 8.26
CA SER A 486 27.07 22.51 8.25
C SER A 486 27.96 22.04 7.10
N LEU A 487 28.81 21.06 7.40
CA LEU A 487 29.61 20.33 6.42
C LEU A 487 28.73 19.38 5.58
N LEU A 488 27.54 18.97 6.10
CA LEU A 488 26.64 18.07 5.41
C LEU A 488 26.07 18.66 4.13
N MET A 489 26.08 20.01 4.00
CA MET A 489 25.55 20.72 2.83
C MET A 489 26.66 21.29 1.93
N LYS A 490 27.89 20.82 2.08
CA LYS A 490 29.01 21.22 1.23
C LYS A 490 28.89 20.63 -0.18
N LYS A 491 29.63 21.23 -1.12
CA LYS A 491 29.69 20.76 -2.51
C LYS A 491 30.25 19.34 -2.59
N VAL A 492 29.65 18.54 -3.46
CA VAL A 492 30.09 17.19 -3.83
C VAL A 492 31.43 17.26 -4.63
N ASN A 493 32.14 16.14 -4.65
CA ASN A 493 33.34 15.98 -5.49
C ASN A 493 32.96 15.81 -6.99
N LYS A 494 33.94 15.58 -7.87
CA LYS A 494 33.71 15.37 -9.31
C LYS A 494 32.86 14.12 -9.64
N LYS A 495 32.75 13.19 -8.68
CA LYS A 495 31.94 11.98 -8.81
C LYS A 495 30.50 12.15 -8.23
N GLY A 496 30.14 13.36 -7.81
CA GLY A 496 28.84 13.60 -7.15
C GLY A 496 28.77 13.12 -5.70
N GLU A 497 29.91 12.84 -5.05
CA GLU A 497 29.97 12.28 -3.69
C GLU A 497 30.41 13.33 -2.67
N LEU A 498 29.94 13.23 -1.44
CA LEU A 498 30.39 14.05 -0.30
C LEU A 498 30.93 13.13 0.80
N TRP A 499 32.26 13.18 0.99
CA TRP A 499 32.98 12.46 2.03
C TRP A 499 33.48 13.41 3.11
N ILE A 500 33.16 13.14 4.38
CA ILE A 500 33.53 13.97 5.53
C ILE A 500 34.25 13.12 6.59
N ALA A 501 35.36 13.67 7.16
CA ALA A 501 36.06 13.00 8.25
C ALA A 501 35.17 12.91 9.51
N ASN A 502 35.06 11.74 10.13
CA ASN A 502 34.21 11.48 11.30
C ASN A 502 34.46 12.46 12.44
N LYS A 503 35.74 12.79 12.72
CA LYS A 503 36.12 13.79 13.73
C LYS A 503 35.52 15.19 13.51
N LYS A 504 35.27 15.57 12.24
CA LYS A 504 34.63 16.86 11.93
C LYS A 504 33.11 16.81 12.08
N LEU A 505 32.52 15.65 11.87
CA LEU A 505 31.05 15.43 12.00
C LEU A 505 30.57 15.60 13.44
N ALA A 506 31.37 15.17 14.43
CA ALA A 506 30.99 15.23 15.85
C ALA A 506 30.62 16.65 16.32
N ASN A 507 31.24 17.68 15.75
CA ASN A 507 31.05 19.10 16.10
C ASN A 507 30.26 19.89 15.04
N ASP A 508 29.72 19.22 14.04
CA ASP A 508 28.92 19.86 13.00
C ASP A 508 27.56 20.33 13.57
N PRO A 509 27.12 21.57 13.28
CA PRO A 509 25.87 22.08 13.85
C PRO A 509 24.64 21.27 13.43
N ALA A 510 24.59 20.69 12.23
CA ALA A 510 23.48 19.84 11.81
C ALA A 510 23.55 18.46 12.48
N VAL A 511 24.75 17.94 12.78
CA VAL A 511 24.87 16.68 13.55
C VAL A 511 24.47 16.90 15.01
N ILE A 512 24.81 18.06 15.62
CA ILE A 512 24.33 18.42 16.97
C ILE A 512 22.79 18.52 16.99
N TYR A 513 22.20 19.18 15.99
CA TYR A 513 20.76 19.23 15.76
C TYR A 513 20.16 17.81 15.64
N GLY A 514 20.73 16.94 14.83
CA GLY A 514 20.29 15.55 14.67
C GLY A 514 20.35 14.73 15.96
N LYS A 515 21.40 14.88 16.76
CA LYS A 515 21.53 14.23 18.08
C LYS A 515 20.42 14.67 19.05
N GLN A 516 20.04 15.95 19.04
CA GLN A 516 18.93 16.45 19.87
C GLN A 516 17.59 15.88 19.40
N LEU A 517 17.39 15.73 18.09
CA LEU A 517 16.19 15.05 17.54
C LEU A 517 16.12 13.58 17.98
N MET A 518 17.22 12.84 17.91
CA MET A 518 17.26 11.45 18.35
C MET A 518 16.96 11.31 19.84
N ALA A 519 17.51 12.21 20.67
CA ALA A 519 17.28 12.20 22.10
C ALA A 519 15.80 12.44 22.47
N ILE A 520 15.16 13.47 21.89
CA ILE A 520 13.75 13.75 22.17
C ILE A 520 12.83 12.66 21.65
N ARG A 521 13.11 12.11 20.45
CA ARG A 521 12.35 10.98 19.90
C ARG A 521 12.41 9.78 20.83
N LYS A 522 13.61 9.48 21.37
CA LYS A 522 13.75 8.39 22.34
C LYS A 522 12.89 8.61 23.58
N GLN A 523 12.89 9.82 24.14
CA GLN A 523 12.05 10.15 25.31
C GLN A 523 10.56 9.97 25.03
N ILE A 524 10.07 10.39 23.83
CA ILE A 524 8.67 10.22 23.42
C ILE A 524 8.34 8.73 23.29
N VAL A 525 9.21 7.95 22.62
CA VAL A 525 9.00 6.52 22.43
C VAL A 525 9.05 5.74 23.73
N ASP A 526 9.99 6.07 24.63
CA ASP A 526 10.10 5.42 25.95
C ASP A 526 8.83 5.65 26.80
N LYS A 527 8.20 6.84 26.72
CA LYS A 527 6.91 7.12 27.36
C LYS A 527 5.77 6.25 26.79
N LEU A 528 5.73 6.04 25.47
CA LEU A 528 4.71 5.22 24.82
C LEU A 528 4.87 3.73 25.12
N GLN A 529 6.11 3.25 25.21
CA GLN A 529 6.39 1.83 25.44
C GLN A 529 5.75 1.31 26.72
N THR A 530 5.57 2.18 27.75
CA THR A 530 4.97 1.79 29.03
C THR A 530 3.53 1.28 28.92
N THR A 531 2.82 1.63 27.85
CA THR A 531 1.41 1.25 27.62
C THR A 531 1.21 0.37 26.38
N MET A 532 2.20 0.29 25.49
CA MET A 532 2.06 -0.44 24.21
C MET A 532 1.74 -1.91 24.43
N ASP A 533 2.56 -2.61 25.20
CA ASP A 533 2.43 -4.05 25.40
C ASP A 533 1.09 -4.44 26.03
N GLU A 534 0.59 -3.60 26.94
CA GLU A 534 -0.71 -3.83 27.58
C GLU A 534 -1.88 -3.55 26.62
N ILE A 535 -1.80 -2.50 25.81
CA ILE A 535 -2.79 -2.21 24.77
C ILE A 535 -2.84 -3.35 23.75
N GLU A 536 -1.72 -3.80 23.21
CA GLU A 536 -1.65 -4.93 22.29
C GLU A 536 -2.28 -6.19 22.90
N THR A 537 -2.01 -6.46 24.18
CA THR A 537 -2.62 -7.59 24.90
C THR A 537 -4.14 -7.46 25.00
N GLN A 538 -4.65 -6.27 25.34
CA GLN A 538 -6.09 -6.03 25.47
C GLN A 538 -6.81 -6.06 24.10
N GLU A 539 -6.21 -5.50 23.05
CA GLU A 539 -6.74 -5.58 21.68
C GLU A 539 -6.78 -7.04 21.19
N ARG A 540 -5.75 -7.83 21.48
CA ARG A 540 -5.74 -9.27 21.19
C ARG A 540 -6.88 -10.00 21.90
N TYR A 541 -7.12 -9.73 23.18
CA TYR A 541 -8.25 -10.31 23.91
C TYR A 541 -9.60 -9.83 23.39
N LEU A 542 -9.71 -8.58 22.95
CA LEU A 542 -10.92 -8.04 22.36
C LEU A 542 -11.24 -8.77 21.03
N CYS A 543 -10.24 -8.97 20.19
CA CYS A 543 -10.35 -9.75 18.96
C CYS A 543 -10.78 -11.21 19.23
N ASP A 544 -10.15 -11.88 20.20
CA ASP A 544 -10.49 -13.24 20.59
C ASP A 544 -11.94 -13.35 21.10
N ALA A 545 -12.35 -12.42 21.97
CA ALA A 545 -13.71 -12.36 22.48
C ALA A 545 -14.75 -12.14 21.36
N LYS A 546 -14.43 -11.31 20.37
CA LYS A 546 -15.25 -11.08 19.19
C LYS A 546 -15.46 -12.37 18.42
N ILE A 547 -14.37 -13.03 18.02
CA ILE A 547 -14.41 -14.28 17.25
C ILE A 547 -15.17 -15.37 18.03
N ARG A 548 -14.94 -15.45 19.33
CA ARG A 548 -15.61 -16.44 20.17
C ARG A 548 -17.11 -16.19 20.34
N MET A 549 -17.51 -14.92 20.45
CA MET A 549 -18.92 -14.52 20.50
C MET A 549 -19.67 -14.86 19.20
N GLU A 550 -18.99 -14.79 18.07
CA GLU A 550 -19.53 -14.98 16.73
C GLU A 550 -18.99 -16.26 16.07
N GLN A 551 -18.74 -17.31 16.85
CA GLN A 551 -18.11 -18.57 16.39
C GLN A 551 -18.86 -19.30 15.26
N ASP A 552 -20.15 -19.00 15.06
CA ASP A 552 -20.98 -19.58 14.00
C ASP A 552 -20.89 -18.80 12.67
N MET A 553 -20.13 -17.70 12.66
CA MET A 553 -19.89 -16.89 11.47
C MET A 553 -18.46 -17.06 10.96
N PRO A 554 -18.22 -16.97 9.65
CA PRO A 554 -16.86 -16.93 9.14
C PRO A 554 -16.17 -15.62 9.53
N HIS A 555 -14.89 -15.70 9.87
CA HIS A 555 -14.03 -14.56 10.20
C HIS A 555 -12.81 -14.53 9.28
N TYR A 556 -12.40 -13.34 8.90
CA TYR A 556 -11.13 -13.07 8.23
C TYR A 556 -10.23 -12.28 9.17
N SER A 557 -8.93 -12.41 9.00
CA SER A 557 -7.94 -11.64 9.75
C SER A 557 -7.60 -10.34 9.04
N ASP A 558 -7.18 -9.34 9.80
CA ASP A 558 -6.58 -8.15 9.24
C ASP A 558 -5.47 -8.48 8.24
N ALA A 559 -5.34 -7.64 7.21
CA ALA A 559 -4.31 -7.76 6.20
C ALA A 559 -2.92 -7.57 6.84
N ASN A 560 -1.94 -8.34 6.39
CA ASN A 560 -0.57 -8.35 6.92
C ASN A 560 0.45 -8.68 5.82
N PHE A 561 0.18 -8.27 4.61
CA PHE A 561 0.99 -8.49 3.41
C PHE A 561 1.13 -9.97 2.99
N THR A 562 0.22 -10.84 3.44
CA THR A 562 0.07 -12.21 2.93
C THR A 562 -0.98 -12.28 1.83
N MET A 563 -0.95 -13.34 1.00
CA MET A 563 -1.91 -13.50 -0.09
C MET A 563 -3.35 -13.60 0.44
N ARG A 564 -4.24 -12.80 -0.11
CA ARG A 564 -5.66 -12.76 0.23
C ARG A 564 -6.53 -12.74 -1.01
N LEU A 565 -7.76 -13.18 -0.83
CA LEU A 565 -8.85 -13.13 -1.79
C LEU A 565 -9.95 -12.23 -1.22
N SER A 566 -10.41 -11.29 -2.01
CA SER A 566 -11.68 -10.60 -1.81
C SER A 566 -12.56 -10.79 -3.04
N TYR A 567 -13.87 -10.74 -2.88
CA TYR A 567 -14.80 -10.94 -3.98
C TYR A 567 -16.00 -10.02 -3.85
N GLY A 568 -16.76 -9.91 -4.90
CA GLY A 568 -17.95 -9.09 -5.00
C GLY A 568 -18.42 -9.01 -6.44
N GLN A 569 -18.97 -7.87 -6.81
CA GLN A 569 -19.58 -7.64 -8.12
C GLN A 569 -19.08 -6.35 -8.76
N VAL A 570 -19.06 -6.33 -10.07
CA VAL A 570 -18.93 -5.09 -10.85
C VAL A 570 -20.13 -4.23 -10.56
N GLY A 571 -19.92 -2.98 -10.13
CA GLY A 571 -21.03 -2.09 -9.83
C GLY A 571 -20.60 -0.73 -9.31
N GLY A 572 -21.43 0.26 -9.55
CA GLY A 572 -21.29 1.60 -9.01
C GLY A 572 -21.78 1.70 -7.56
N TYR A 573 -21.89 2.92 -7.08
CA TYR A 573 -22.46 3.27 -5.77
C TYR A 573 -23.38 4.49 -5.91
N ASP A 574 -24.19 4.74 -4.89
CA ASP A 574 -25.10 5.89 -4.87
C ASP A 574 -24.70 6.87 -3.77
N LEU A 575 -24.48 8.13 -4.13
CA LEU A 575 -24.22 9.23 -3.22
C LEU A 575 -25.44 10.16 -3.16
N GLY A 576 -26.37 9.84 -2.24
CA GLY A 576 -27.53 10.68 -1.98
C GLY A 576 -28.47 10.81 -3.18
N GLY A 577 -28.74 9.72 -3.89
CA GLY A 577 -29.62 9.65 -5.07
C GLY A 577 -28.90 9.98 -6.39
N LYS A 578 -27.56 10.02 -6.38
CA LYS A 578 -26.74 10.24 -7.59
C LYS A 578 -25.89 9.00 -7.85
N PRO A 579 -26.23 8.15 -8.85
CA PRO A 579 -25.43 6.99 -9.20
C PRO A 579 -24.08 7.42 -9.78
N SER A 580 -23.02 6.77 -9.32
CA SER A 580 -21.65 7.05 -9.77
C SER A 580 -21.34 6.56 -11.19
N GLY A 581 -22.16 5.67 -11.75
CA GLY A 581 -21.73 4.79 -12.84
C GLY A 581 -20.69 3.77 -12.36
N TYR A 582 -20.45 2.74 -13.14
CA TYR A 582 -19.48 1.69 -12.79
C TYR A 582 -18.30 1.59 -13.77
N TYR A 583 -18.28 2.39 -14.84
CA TYR A 583 -17.17 2.43 -15.80
C TYR A 583 -16.95 3.83 -16.35
N THR A 584 -15.76 4.06 -16.89
CA THR A 584 -15.38 5.25 -17.66
C THR A 584 -15.07 4.88 -19.10
N THR A 585 -15.02 5.87 -19.98
CA THR A 585 -14.88 5.64 -21.43
C THR A 585 -13.81 6.52 -22.07
N ALA A 586 -13.43 6.18 -23.30
CA ALA A 586 -12.51 6.96 -24.11
C ALA A 586 -12.99 8.41 -24.28
N GLU A 587 -14.28 8.64 -24.41
CA GLU A 587 -14.82 10.01 -24.49
C GLU A 587 -14.54 10.80 -23.21
N SER A 588 -14.59 10.14 -22.05
CA SER A 588 -14.38 10.80 -20.76
C SER A 588 -12.92 11.24 -20.53
N ILE A 589 -11.93 10.48 -21.01
CA ILE A 589 -10.53 10.91 -20.93
C ILE A 589 -10.26 12.08 -21.89
N VAL A 590 -10.83 12.03 -23.11
CA VAL A 590 -10.69 13.12 -24.09
C VAL A 590 -11.26 14.43 -23.56
N GLU A 591 -12.38 14.39 -22.85
CA GLU A 591 -12.93 15.59 -22.20
C GLU A 591 -11.99 16.15 -21.11
N LYS A 592 -11.34 15.30 -20.33
CA LYS A 592 -10.32 15.76 -19.35
C LYS A 592 -9.06 16.29 -20.05
N MET A 593 -8.60 15.68 -21.13
CA MET A 593 -7.42 16.13 -21.89
C MET A 593 -7.60 17.55 -22.44
N LYS A 594 -8.83 17.95 -22.82
CA LYS A 594 -9.14 19.34 -23.22
C LYS A 594 -8.83 20.35 -22.12
N ARG A 595 -8.82 19.95 -20.88
CA ARG A 595 -8.51 20.77 -19.70
C ARG A 595 -7.03 20.76 -19.33
N GLY A 596 -6.15 20.13 -20.12
CA GLY A 596 -4.71 20.04 -19.85
C GLY A 596 -4.05 21.41 -19.65
N LYS A 597 -4.49 22.44 -20.39
CA LYS A 597 -3.99 23.82 -20.21
C LYS A 597 -4.31 24.43 -18.83
N GLU A 598 -5.37 23.97 -18.18
CA GLU A 598 -5.79 24.41 -16.84
C GLU A 598 -5.13 23.56 -15.74
N ASN A 599 -4.92 22.27 -16.03
CA ASN A 599 -4.31 21.32 -15.12
C ASN A 599 -3.38 20.38 -15.90
N PHE A 600 -2.07 20.55 -15.70
CA PHE A 600 -1.03 19.77 -16.37
C PHE A 600 -1.14 18.23 -16.13
N GLU A 601 -1.83 17.79 -15.06
CA GLU A 601 -2.07 16.38 -14.78
C GLU A 601 -3.04 15.71 -15.77
N TYR A 602 -3.72 16.51 -16.62
CA TYR A 602 -4.58 16.05 -17.71
C TYR A 602 -3.93 16.22 -19.10
N GLU A 603 -2.68 16.68 -19.15
CA GLU A 603 -1.93 16.73 -20.41
C GLU A 603 -1.57 15.31 -20.89
N ALA A 604 -1.69 15.11 -22.21
CA ALA A 604 -1.26 13.89 -22.88
C ALA A 604 -0.62 14.24 -24.24
N GLU A 605 0.29 13.41 -24.69
CA GLU A 605 0.96 13.55 -25.97
C GLU A 605 -0.05 13.50 -27.13
N PRO A 606 0.22 14.17 -28.28
CA PRO A 606 -0.68 14.18 -29.42
C PRO A 606 -1.09 12.79 -29.90
N ILE A 607 -0.16 11.82 -29.89
CA ILE A 607 -0.45 10.43 -30.27
C ILE A 607 -1.48 9.79 -29.34
N MET A 608 -1.41 10.04 -28.03
CA MET A 608 -2.39 9.52 -27.07
C MET A 608 -3.75 10.18 -27.23
N GLN A 609 -3.77 11.51 -27.50
CA GLN A 609 -5.02 12.21 -27.81
C GLN A 609 -5.67 11.67 -29.08
N GLU A 610 -4.88 11.36 -30.11
CA GLU A 610 -5.37 10.76 -31.37
C GLU A 610 -5.94 9.37 -31.10
N LEU A 611 -5.19 8.48 -30.43
CA LEU A 611 -5.61 7.11 -30.11
C LEU A 611 -6.91 7.08 -29.30
N MET A 612 -7.02 7.94 -28.26
CA MET A 612 -8.22 8.00 -27.42
C MET A 612 -9.41 8.71 -28.09
N SER A 613 -9.18 9.46 -29.16
CA SER A 613 -10.22 10.12 -29.98
C SER A 613 -10.65 9.28 -31.18
N ALA A 614 -10.21 8.03 -31.28
CA ALA A 614 -10.59 7.14 -32.38
C ALA A 614 -12.13 6.98 -32.45
N LYS A 615 -12.66 6.89 -33.67
CA LYS A 615 -14.10 6.65 -33.89
C LYS A 615 -14.50 5.19 -33.74
N ASP A 616 -13.55 4.30 -33.98
CA ASP A 616 -13.72 2.86 -33.90
C ASP A 616 -12.53 2.25 -33.15
N PHE A 617 -12.81 1.56 -32.06
CA PHE A 617 -11.84 0.86 -31.24
C PHE A 617 -11.77 -0.66 -31.58
N GLY A 618 -12.51 -1.10 -32.60
CA GLY A 618 -12.52 -2.46 -33.08
C GLY A 618 -12.86 -3.48 -31.97
N ARG A 619 -12.04 -4.51 -31.85
CA ARG A 619 -12.20 -5.59 -30.85
C ARG A 619 -12.14 -5.14 -29.38
N TYR A 620 -11.68 -3.92 -29.09
CA TYR A 620 -11.58 -3.37 -27.75
C TYR A 620 -12.87 -2.67 -27.29
N THR A 621 -13.82 -2.50 -28.21
CA THR A 621 -15.14 -1.95 -27.92
C THR A 621 -15.96 -2.95 -27.10
N ASP A 622 -16.53 -2.50 -26.00
CA ASP A 622 -17.45 -3.32 -25.23
C ASP A 622 -18.73 -3.60 -26.03
N ARG A 623 -19.08 -4.88 -26.15
CA ARG A 623 -20.16 -5.34 -27.02
C ARG A 623 -21.55 -4.89 -26.54
N THR A 624 -21.70 -4.66 -25.25
CA THR A 624 -22.99 -4.27 -24.62
C THR A 624 -23.23 -2.78 -24.75
N THR A 625 -22.19 -1.98 -24.46
CA THR A 625 -22.29 -0.52 -24.41
C THR A 625 -21.91 0.16 -25.72
N GLY A 626 -21.22 -0.55 -26.61
CA GLY A 626 -20.68 0.02 -27.85
C GLY A 626 -19.54 1.03 -27.64
N LYS A 627 -18.92 1.04 -26.46
CA LYS A 627 -17.90 2.01 -26.04
C LYS A 627 -16.59 1.33 -25.67
N MET A 628 -15.50 2.07 -25.82
CA MET A 628 -14.21 1.70 -25.25
C MET A 628 -14.23 2.04 -23.74
N GLN A 629 -14.25 1.01 -22.90
CA GLN A 629 -14.20 1.16 -21.44
C GLN A 629 -12.74 1.27 -20.97
N LEU A 630 -12.47 2.09 -19.95
CA LEU A 630 -11.12 2.40 -19.46
C LEU A 630 -10.88 1.89 -18.03
N CYS A 631 -11.71 2.32 -17.09
CA CYS A 631 -11.65 1.90 -15.70
C CYS A 631 -13.06 1.49 -15.25
N PHE A 632 -13.12 0.64 -14.23
CA PHE A 632 -14.38 0.15 -13.69
C PHE A 632 -14.33 0.02 -12.16
N LEU A 633 -15.51 -0.08 -11.57
CA LEU A 633 -15.71 -0.24 -10.13
C LEU A 633 -16.18 -1.65 -9.80
N THR A 634 -15.68 -2.16 -8.68
CA THR A 634 -16.24 -3.34 -8.00
C THR A 634 -16.34 -3.05 -6.50
N ASN A 635 -17.17 -3.80 -5.79
CA ASN A 635 -17.23 -3.73 -4.33
C ASN A 635 -16.26 -4.68 -3.63
N ASN A 636 -15.24 -5.16 -4.33
CA ASN A 636 -14.16 -5.95 -3.75
C ASN A 636 -13.44 -5.18 -2.64
N ASP A 637 -13.21 -5.87 -1.54
CA ASP A 637 -12.51 -5.32 -0.39
C ASP A 637 -10.99 -5.30 -0.63
N ILE A 638 -10.38 -4.11 -0.67
CA ILE A 638 -8.96 -3.90 -0.93
C ILE A 638 -8.34 -2.87 0.03
N THR A 639 -7.02 -2.94 0.18
CA THR A 639 -6.20 -1.90 0.81
C THR A 639 -4.88 -1.72 0.06
N GLY A 640 -4.02 -0.79 0.50
CA GLY A 640 -2.66 -0.62 -0.02
C GLY A 640 -1.89 -1.94 -0.05
N GLY A 641 -1.15 -2.22 -1.13
CA GLY A 641 -0.55 -3.53 -1.43
C GLY A 641 -1.35 -4.35 -2.45
N ASN A 642 -2.67 -4.15 -2.55
CA ASN A 642 -3.48 -4.70 -3.66
C ASN A 642 -3.22 -4.02 -5.01
N SER A 643 -2.45 -2.97 -5.07
CA SER A 643 -2.00 -2.39 -6.33
C SER A 643 -1.37 -3.44 -7.23
N GLY A 644 -1.89 -3.61 -8.47
CA GLY A 644 -1.49 -4.65 -9.42
C GLY A 644 -2.14 -6.01 -9.21
N SER A 645 -3.01 -6.16 -8.20
CA SER A 645 -3.78 -7.39 -8.01
C SER A 645 -4.70 -7.65 -9.20
N PRO A 646 -4.70 -8.88 -9.75
CA PRO A 646 -5.65 -9.27 -10.78
C PRO A 646 -7.08 -9.20 -10.26
N MET A 647 -7.95 -8.70 -11.12
CA MET A 647 -9.40 -8.78 -10.97
C MET A 647 -9.90 -9.85 -11.93
N PHE A 648 -10.48 -10.91 -11.39
CA PHE A 648 -10.95 -12.07 -12.16
C PHE A 648 -12.47 -12.07 -12.30
N ASP A 649 -12.95 -12.58 -13.43
CA ASP A 649 -14.36 -12.94 -13.60
C ASP A 649 -14.70 -14.28 -12.91
N GLY A 650 -15.97 -14.68 -12.94
CA GLY A 650 -16.44 -15.94 -12.36
C GLY A 650 -15.85 -17.22 -13.00
N LYS A 651 -15.15 -17.10 -14.10
CA LYS A 651 -14.42 -18.19 -14.80
C LYS A 651 -12.92 -18.17 -14.54
N GLY A 652 -12.45 -17.29 -13.67
CA GLY A 652 -11.02 -17.14 -13.34
C GLY A 652 -10.19 -16.47 -14.45
N ARG A 653 -10.81 -15.68 -15.32
CA ARG A 653 -10.13 -14.93 -16.37
C ARG A 653 -9.89 -13.49 -15.93
N LEU A 654 -8.75 -12.92 -16.31
CA LEU A 654 -8.35 -11.56 -15.97
C LEU A 654 -9.23 -10.56 -16.74
N ILE A 655 -9.94 -9.69 -16.01
CA ILE A 655 -10.74 -8.58 -16.56
C ILE A 655 -10.11 -7.20 -16.30
N GLY A 656 -9.18 -7.09 -15.36
CA GLY A 656 -8.49 -5.85 -15.04
C GLY A 656 -7.48 -6.02 -13.92
N LEU A 657 -6.85 -4.89 -13.54
CA LEU A 657 -5.95 -4.79 -12.38
C LEU A 657 -6.50 -3.75 -11.40
N ALA A 658 -6.57 -4.11 -10.13
CA ALA A 658 -6.87 -3.15 -9.06
C ALA A 658 -5.72 -2.14 -8.93
N PHE A 659 -6.02 -0.83 -8.80
CA PHE A 659 -4.98 0.18 -8.66
C PHE A 659 -5.30 1.27 -7.62
N ASP A 660 -6.57 1.47 -7.26
CA ASP A 660 -6.97 2.49 -6.29
C ASP A 660 -8.33 2.14 -5.66
N GLY A 661 -8.72 2.88 -4.63
CA GLY A 661 -10.06 2.91 -4.08
C GLY A 661 -10.74 4.25 -4.34
N ASN A 662 -12.06 4.32 -4.23
CA ASN A 662 -12.77 5.59 -4.24
C ASN A 662 -12.61 6.32 -2.89
N TRP A 663 -13.05 7.61 -2.82
CA TRP A 663 -12.92 8.42 -1.60
C TRP A 663 -13.59 7.77 -0.38
N ASP A 664 -14.73 7.13 -0.57
CA ASP A 664 -15.50 6.53 0.50
C ASP A 664 -14.93 5.17 0.96
N SER A 665 -13.94 4.61 0.25
CA SER A 665 -13.18 3.43 0.69
C SER A 665 -12.03 3.75 1.66
N LEU A 666 -11.76 5.03 1.95
CA LEU A 666 -10.65 5.43 2.82
C LEU A 666 -10.78 4.98 4.28
N SER A 667 -11.98 4.59 4.72
CA SER A 667 -12.17 3.93 6.02
C SER A 667 -11.99 2.41 5.97
N SER A 668 -11.80 1.81 4.80
CA SER A 668 -11.78 0.34 4.67
C SER A 668 -10.67 -0.34 5.46
N ASP A 669 -9.61 0.38 5.81
CA ASP A 669 -8.55 -0.17 6.68
C ASP A 669 -9.05 -0.47 8.11
N ILE A 670 -10.11 0.21 8.57
CA ILE A 670 -10.68 0.07 9.91
C ILE A 670 -12.15 -0.38 9.91
N TRP A 671 -12.86 -0.10 8.84
CA TRP A 671 -14.27 -0.43 8.64
C TRP A 671 -14.63 -0.42 7.16
N PHE A 672 -15.04 -1.56 6.62
CA PHE A 672 -15.49 -1.66 5.24
C PHE A 672 -16.97 -1.30 5.11
N ASP A 673 -17.28 -0.29 4.30
CA ASP A 673 -18.66 0.06 3.95
C ASP A 673 -19.00 -0.49 2.56
N SER A 674 -19.64 -1.64 2.50
CA SER A 674 -20.01 -2.33 1.25
C SER A 674 -20.90 -1.51 0.31
N LYS A 675 -21.61 -0.50 0.83
CA LYS A 675 -22.48 0.38 0.03
C LYS A 675 -21.70 1.44 -0.72
N LEU A 676 -20.65 1.96 -0.11
CA LEU A 676 -19.92 3.13 -0.62
C LEU A 676 -18.49 2.80 -1.07
N ALA A 677 -17.80 1.88 -0.39
CA ALA A 677 -16.43 1.52 -0.72
C ALA A 677 -16.37 0.78 -2.07
N ARG A 678 -15.48 1.23 -2.95
CA ARG A 678 -15.25 0.61 -4.27
C ARG A 678 -13.77 0.49 -4.57
N CYS A 679 -13.41 -0.68 -5.09
CA CYS A 679 -12.16 -0.92 -5.78
C CYS A 679 -12.24 -0.34 -7.20
N ILE A 680 -11.22 0.37 -7.62
CA ILE A 680 -11.08 0.90 -8.98
C ILE A 680 -10.08 0.01 -9.73
N GLY A 681 -10.57 -0.60 -10.82
CA GLY A 681 -9.77 -1.43 -11.72
C GLY A 681 -9.51 -0.75 -13.07
N VAL A 682 -8.31 -0.94 -13.63
CA VAL A 682 -8.04 -0.63 -15.03
C VAL A 682 -8.51 -1.81 -15.90
N ASP A 683 -9.30 -1.53 -16.93
CA ASP A 683 -9.84 -2.54 -17.84
C ASP A 683 -8.72 -3.18 -18.68
N VAL A 684 -8.67 -4.49 -18.71
CA VAL A 684 -7.63 -5.22 -19.44
C VAL A 684 -7.66 -4.92 -20.95
N ARG A 685 -8.86 -4.62 -21.51
CA ARG A 685 -8.99 -4.26 -22.93
C ARG A 685 -8.32 -2.90 -23.21
N TYR A 686 -8.37 -1.97 -22.26
CA TYR A 686 -7.67 -0.68 -22.35
C TYR A 686 -6.14 -0.88 -22.31
N MET A 687 -5.66 -1.74 -21.44
CA MET A 687 -4.24 -2.09 -21.37
C MET A 687 -3.77 -2.70 -22.70
N VAL A 688 -4.49 -3.71 -23.17
CA VAL A 688 -4.17 -4.41 -24.43
C VAL A 688 -4.31 -3.48 -25.65
N TYR A 689 -5.27 -2.54 -25.64
CA TYR A 689 -5.40 -1.51 -26.70
C TYR A 689 -4.14 -0.66 -26.83
N LEU A 690 -3.59 -0.18 -25.72
CA LEU A 690 -2.35 0.61 -25.75
C LEU A 690 -1.13 -0.24 -26.11
N MET A 691 -1.07 -1.51 -25.68
CA MET A 691 -0.04 -2.44 -26.11
C MET A 691 -0.07 -2.66 -27.64
N ASP A 692 -1.26 -2.80 -28.23
CA ASP A 692 -1.44 -2.99 -29.69
C ASP A 692 -1.18 -1.70 -30.47
N LYS A 693 -1.92 -0.63 -30.15
CA LYS A 693 -1.99 0.55 -31.02
C LYS A 693 -0.86 1.55 -30.80
N TRP A 694 -0.34 1.64 -29.58
CA TRP A 694 0.81 2.51 -29.27
C TRP A 694 2.12 1.71 -29.25
N GLY A 695 2.13 0.58 -28.57
CA GLY A 695 3.34 -0.21 -28.34
C GLY A 695 3.71 -1.13 -29.51
N HIS A 696 2.78 -1.42 -30.42
CA HIS A 696 2.97 -2.38 -31.53
C HIS A 696 3.59 -3.71 -31.05
N THR A 697 3.06 -4.24 -29.93
CA THR A 697 3.62 -5.41 -29.22
C THR A 697 2.95 -6.72 -29.64
N ASP A 698 2.80 -6.95 -30.95
CA ASP A 698 2.16 -8.16 -31.51
C ASP A 698 2.71 -9.46 -30.90
N ARG A 699 4.03 -9.52 -30.63
CA ARG A 699 4.66 -10.69 -29.99
C ARG A 699 4.06 -10.99 -28.62
N LEU A 700 3.79 -9.96 -27.81
CA LEU A 700 3.23 -10.11 -26.48
C LEU A 700 1.76 -10.49 -26.51
N LEU A 701 1.01 -9.93 -27.47
CA LEU A 701 -0.40 -10.27 -27.67
C LEU A 701 -0.55 -11.73 -28.07
N LYS A 702 0.28 -12.18 -29.04
CA LYS A 702 0.32 -13.58 -29.48
C LYS A 702 0.71 -14.52 -28.34
N GLU A 703 1.69 -14.14 -27.51
CA GLU A 703 2.14 -14.90 -26.35
C GLU A 703 1.02 -15.10 -25.33
N MET A 704 0.18 -14.07 -25.12
CA MET A 704 -0.99 -14.14 -24.25
C MET A 704 -2.21 -14.82 -24.89
N GLY A 705 -2.15 -15.26 -26.14
CA GLY A 705 -3.26 -15.84 -26.88
C GLY A 705 -4.34 -14.83 -27.29
N ILE A 706 -3.98 -13.56 -27.44
CA ILE A 706 -4.86 -12.48 -27.87
C ILE A 706 -4.59 -12.22 -29.36
N GLU A 707 -5.34 -12.86 -30.25
CA GLU A 707 -5.26 -12.69 -31.71
C GLU A 707 -6.24 -11.64 -32.26
#